data_4e4cc65ea2d10df43c9b968fef53ee49
#
_entry.id   4e4cc65ea2d10df43c9b968fef53ee49
#
_cell.length_a   1.000
_cell.length_b   1.000
_cell.length_c   1.000
_cell.angle_alpha   90.00
_cell.angle_beta   90.00
_cell.angle_gamma   90.00
#
_symmetry.space_group_name_H-M   'P 1'
#
loop_
_entity.id
_entity.type
_entity.pdbx_description
1 polymer ?
#
loop_
_entity_poly.entity_id
_entity_poly.type
_entity_poly.pdbx_seq_one_letter_code
_entity_poly.pdbx_strand_id
1 'polypeptide(L)'
;MYLIFDTETTGLPKRWDAPITDSDNWPRCIQIAWQLHDEMGQLIEHQDYLVKPEGFNIPYDAERIHGISTELAEADGITLAEVLEKFNIALSKTKFIVGQNLGFDVNIMGAEFHRMGVESQMSSMPVLDTCTEVTASLLQLPGGRGGKFKLPTLTELHSYLFDQPFAEAHNATADVEATTRCFLELVRREVFTKEELDVPKEYFREFQERNAEPFKLIGLKHINLKAASDKIREQLKALAGEGQQTVVSEEDKADFKAAKFAHLHNHTQFSVLQSTIGVGNIVAASAKNGMPAVAMTDTGNMMGAFHFVSAVMNHNKAASGKNKALVEAGEEPTETEVKPIVGCEFNICENHLDKSKKDNGYQVVLMAKNKAGYHNLAKMASIAYTDGFYYVPRIDRKIVEQYKGDIMVLSGNLYGEIPSKILNIGENQAEEALIWWKEQFGEDFYLEVMRHNQEDENRVNKTLIEFSQKHNVKLIATNNTYYLNKEDANAHDILLCVKDGEKQATPIGRGRGYRYGLPNQEYYFKSQDEMKKLFADLPEAIINIQEIIDKVEGYSLYRDVLLPKFEIPDEFMVPEDEEDGGVRGENKYLRHLTMEGAKRRYGEITESIQERLDFELMTISNSGYPGYFLIVQDFIAEARNMDVSVGPGRGSAAGSAVAYCLGITNIDPIKYDLLFERFLNPDRVSMPDIDIDFDDEGRGRVMDYVINKYGQKQVAQIITYGKMATKSAIRDTARVLDLPLFEADRIAKLIPGMMPSKWNLARFISESEEEVKKALRSDEFDNVKELIAIANEDDLAGETIQQAKILEGSMRNTGIHACGVIITPSDITNYVPVTTAKDSDLYVTQFDNSVAESAGLLKMDFLGLKTLTLIKDTVKLVKYRTGIELNPDTFPIDDEETYALFQRGETVGIFQYESPGMQKYMKDLKPTVFGDLIAMNALYRPGPLEYIPSFVRRKMVTRKSNTI
;
A
#
# COMPACT_ATOMS: atom_id res chain seq x y z
N MET A 1 41.35 40.23 -1.73
CA MET A 1 40.99 39.49 -2.95
C MET A 1 39.84 38.54 -2.62
N TYR A 2 38.97 38.34 -3.61
CA TYR A 2 37.78 37.46 -3.53
C TYR A 2 37.93 36.32 -4.51
N LEU A 3 37.75 35.07 -4.07
CA LEU A 3 37.70 33.89 -4.92
C LEU A 3 36.23 33.40 -4.99
N ILE A 4 35.60 33.62 -6.14
CA ILE A 4 34.24 33.16 -6.41
C ILE A 4 34.39 31.83 -7.13
N PHE A 5 33.69 30.74 -6.62
CA PHE A 5 33.75 29.45 -7.26
C PHE A 5 32.42 28.72 -7.16
N ASP A 6 32.26 27.76 -8.05
CA ASP A 6 31.09 26.89 -8.15
C ASP A 6 31.51 25.50 -8.65
N THR A 7 30.73 24.45 -8.29
CA THR A 7 31.05 23.07 -8.66
C THR A 7 29.84 22.37 -9.26
N GLU A 8 30.07 21.60 -10.34
CA GLU A 8 29.12 20.58 -10.77
C GLU A 8 29.54 19.21 -10.23
N THR A 9 28.54 18.35 -9.90
CA THR A 9 28.79 17.13 -9.15
C THR A 9 28.01 15.93 -9.68
N THR A 10 28.40 14.72 -9.22
CA THR A 10 27.67 13.48 -9.54
C THR A 10 26.29 13.38 -8.88
N GLY A 11 25.80 14.41 -8.18
CA GLY A 11 24.48 14.42 -7.54
C GLY A 11 24.44 15.19 -6.22
N LEU A 12 23.57 14.83 -5.31
CA LEU A 12 23.39 15.45 -3.99
C LEU A 12 23.92 14.55 -2.86
N PRO A 13 24.33 15.10 -1.70
CA PRO A 13 24.79 14.31 -0.57
C PRO A 13 23.64 13.48 0.01
N LYS A 14 23.94 12.31 0.54
CA LYS A 14 22.95 11.45 1.22
C LYS A 14 22.41 12.13 2.48
N ARG A 15 23.27 12.87 3.20
CA ARG A 15 22.94 13.67 4.38
C ARG A 15 23.68 15.01 4.32
N TRP A 16 22.96 16.10 4.57
CA TRP A 16 23.54 17.45 4.52
C TRP A 16 24.40 17.81 5.74
N ASP A 17 24.22 17.11 6.84
CA ASP A 17 24.93 17.32 8.11
C ASP A 17 26.11 16.37 8.33
N ALA A 18 26.46 15.58 7.32
CA ALA A 18 27.58 14.64 7.41
C ALA A 18 28.94 15.38 7.40
N PRO A 19 29.94 14.92 8.15
CA PRO A 19 31.28 15.49 8.09
C PRO A 19 31.93 15.23 6.72
N ILE A 20 32.82 16.11 6.28
CA ILE A 20 33.57 15.96 5.01
C ILE A 20 34.43 14.69 4.98
N THR A 21 34.75 14.12 6.14
CA THR A 21 35.47 12.82 6.27
C THR A 21 34.63 11.61 5.92
N ASP A 22 33.29 11.75 5.86
CA ASP A 22 32.37 10.73 5.35
C ASP A 22 32.34 10.81 3.81
N SER A 23 33.38 10.31 3.18
CA SER A 23 33.58 10.40 1.73
C SER A 23 32.47 9.71 0.93
N ASP A 24 31.80 8.71 1.48
CA ASP A 24 30.70 7.97 0.82
C ASP A 24 29.37 8.75 0.84
N ASN A 25 29.29 9.77 1.69
CA ASN A 25 28.12 10.66 1.75
C ASN A 25 28.14 11.75 0.67
N TRP A 26 29.31 12.30 0.36
CA TRP A 26 29.47 13.44 -0.51
C TRP A 26 29.66 13.02 -1.98
N PRO A 27 28.96 13.64 -2.95
CA PRO A 27 29.16 13.36 -4.37
C PRO A 27 30.54 13.78 -4.83
N ARG A 28 30.93 13.34 -6.04
CA ARG A 28 32.20 13.65 -6.65
C ARG A 28 32.12 14.96 -7.43
N CYS A 29 33.15 15.76 -7.38
CA CYS A 29 33.27 16.96 -8.23
C CYS A 29 33.60 16.53 -9.68
N ILE A 30 32.87 17.06 -10.67
CA ILE A 30 33.03 16.77 -12.10
C ILE A 30 33.33 17.99 -12.95
N GLN A 31 33.02 19.17 -12.47
CA GLN A 31 33.48 20.44 -12.99
C GLN A 31 33.72 21.42 -11.83
N ILE A 32 34.75 22.24 -11.91
CA ILE A 32 34.93 23.37 -11.01
C ILE A 32 35.36 24.58 -11.85
N ALA A 33 34.72 25.71 -11.60
CA ALA A 33 35.11 27.00 -12.16
C ALA A 33 35.34 28.00 -11.04
N TRP A 34 36.27 28.93 -11.25
CA TRP A 34 36.49 30.04 -10.34
C TRP A 34 36.95 31.32 -11.00
N GLN A 35 36.65 32.43 -10.34
CA GLN A 35 37.21 33.73 -10.66
C GLN A 35 37.87 34.33 -9.44
N LEU A 36 39.06 34.86 -9.61
CA LEU A 36 39.80 35.61 -8.61
C LEU A 36 39.71 37.10 -8.94
N HIS A 37 39.17 37.91 -8.02
CA HIS A 37 39.04 39.36 -8.16
C HIS A 37 39.84 40.09 -7.09
N ASP A 38 40.32 41.27 -7.45
CA ASP A 38 40.91 42.16 -6.46
C ASP A 38 39.87 42.77 -5.51
N GLU A 39 40.29 43.57 -4.57
CA GLU A 39 39.38 44.21 -3.60
C GLU A 39 38.44 45.22 -4.23
N MET A 40 38.75 45.75 -5.41
CA MET A 40 37.93 46.70 -6.17
C MET A 40 37.04 46.03 -7.24
N GLY A 41 37.00 44.68 -7.25
CA GLY A 41 36.11 43.95 -8.16
C GLY A 41 36.71 43.70 -9.56
N GLN A 42 38.00 43.95 -9.80
CA GLN A 42 38.62 43.67 -11.09
C GLN A 42 39.03 42.21 -11.20
N LEU A 43 38.74 41.56 -12.33
CA LEU A 43 39.13 40.20 -12.61
C LEU A 43 40.66 40.06 -12.74
N ILE A 44 41.26 39.16 -11.98
CA ILE A 44 42.68 38.82 -12.02
C ILE A 44 42.87 37.51 -12.77
N GLU A 45 42.06 36.51 -12.48
CA GLU A 45 42.23 35.14 -13.00
C GLU A 45 40.84 34.51 -13.16
N HIS A 46 40.66 33.72 -14.23
CA HIS A 46 39.53 32.84 -14.43
C HIS A 46 40.03 31.49 -14.86
N GLN A 47 39.44 30.41 -14.27
CA GLN A 47 39.72 29.01 -14.60
C GLN A 47 38.44 28.22 -14.62
N ASP A 48 38.39 27.20 -15.50
CA ASP A 48 37.33 26.24 -15.66
C ASP A 48 37.93 24.89 -16.00
N TYR A 49 37.63 23.85 -15.23
CA TYR A 49 38.17 22.51 -15.40
C TYR A 49 37.07 21.45 -15.29
N LEU A 50 36.99 20.60 -16.30
CA LEU A 50 36.34 19.29 -16.16
C LEU A 50 37.26 18.37 -15.37
N VAL A 51 36.70 17.63 -14.42
CA VAL A 51 37.43 16.66 -13.60
C VAL A 51 37.26 15.27 -14.21
N LYS A 52 38.39 14.62 -14.51
CA LYS A 52 38.40 13.26 -15.04
C LYS A 52 37.86 12.29 -14.01
N PRO A 53 36.81 11.46 -14.34
CA PRO A 53 36.28 10.49 -13.41
C PRO A 53 37.24 9.31 -13.21
N GLU A 54 37.77 9.17 -12.01
CA GLU A 54 38.71 8.12 -11.62
C GLU A 54 37.99 7.14 -10.68
N GLY A 55 37.58 5.97 -11.20
CA GLY A 55 36.89 4.92 -10.45
C GLY A 55 35.42 5.14 -10.21
N PHE A 56 34.77 6.05 -10.95
CA PHE A 56 33.33 6.27 -10.92
C PHE A 56 32.81 6.75 -12.28
N ASN A 57 31.53 6.61 -12.53
CA ASN A 57 30.86 7.18 -13.69
C ASN A 57 29.99 8.37 -13.27
N ILE A 58 29.71 9.29 -14.21
CA ILE A 58 28.77 10.37 -14.00
C ILE A 58 27.36 9.81 -14.18
N PRO A 59 26.49 9.88 -13.15
CA PRO A 59 25.12 9.39 -13.25
C PRO A 59 24.33 10.18 -14.29
N TYR A 60 23.47 9.49 -15.03
CA TYR A 60 22.65 10.11 -16.07
C TYR A 60 21.73 11.24 -15.55
N ASP A 61 21.17 11.08 -14.34
CA ASP A 61 20.38 12.14 -13.70
C ASP A 61 21.19 13.43 -13.46
N ALA A 62 22.47 13.32 -13.16
CA ALA A 62 23.39 14.44 -13.00
C ALA A 62 23.75 15.04 -14.38
N GLU A 63 24.14 14.19 -15.34
CA GLU A 63 24.40 14.59 -16.71
C GLU A 63 23.25 15.40 -17.33
N ARG A 64 22.02 14.99 -17.11
CA ARG A 64 20.81 15.67 -17.61
C ARG A 64 20.71 17.11 -17.10
N ILE A 65 21.24 17.41 -15.92
CA ILE A 65 21.21 18.75 -15.31
C ILE A 65 22.30 19.64 -15.88
N HIS A 66 23.57 19.22 -15.85
CA HIS A 66 24.73 20.02 -16.22
C HIS A 66 25.31 19.69 -17.63
N GLY A 67 24.85 18.63 -18.28
CA GLY A 67 25.24 18.26 -19.65
C GLY A 67 26.61 17.56 -19.79
N ILE A 68 27.32 17.24 -18.69
CA ILE A 68 28.63 16.60 -18.71
C ILE A 68 28.46 15.10 -18.69
N SER A 69 28.81 14.40 -19.77
CA SER A 69 28.82 12.94 -19.81
C SER A 69 30.13 12.35 -19.27
N THR A 70 30.09 11.07 -18.90
CA THR A 70 31.33 10.35 -18.48
C THR A 70 32.37 10.41 -19.60
N GLU A 71 31.96 10.16 -20.84
CA GLU A 71 32.83 10.15 -22.01
C GLU A 71 33.49 11.53 -22.27
N LEU A 72 32.74 12.61 -22.08
CA LEU A 72 33.26 13.98 -22.21
C LEU A 72 34.30 14.25 -21.10
N ALA A 73 33.97 13.92 -19.87
CA ALA A 73 34.90 14.13 -18.75
C ALA A 73 36.14 13.27 -18.81
N GLU A 74 36.09 12.08 -19.41
CA GLU A 74 37.23 11.23 -19.68
C GLU A 74 38.13 11.78 -20.78
N ALA A 75 37.51 12.36 -21.84
CA ALA A 75 38.25 12.87 -22.99
C ALA A 75 38.93 14.20 -22.71
N ASP A 76 38.20 15.14 -22.09
CA ASP A 76 38.61 16.53 -21.94
C ASP A 76 38.97 16.93 -20.49
N GLY A 77 38.68 16.06 -19.51
CA GLY A 77 38.95 16.31 -18.10
C GLY A 77 40.40 16.14 -17.70
N ILE A 78 40.85 16.90 -16.70
CA ILE A 78 42.18 16.73 -16.04
C ILE A 78 41.98 15.97 -14.72
N THR A 79 43.10 15.41 -14.19
CA THR A 79 43.02 14.65 -12.95
C THR A 79 42.58 15.49 -11.76
N LEU A 80 41.88 14.88 -10.79
CA LEU A 80 41.46 15.58 -9.57
C LEU A 80 42.65 16.17 -8.83
N ALA A 81 43.80 15.47 -8.78
CA ALA A 81 45.02 15.95 -8.14
C ALA A 81 45.51 17.28 -8.73
N GLU A 82 45.54 17.41 -10.08
CA GLU A 82 45.93 18.65 -10.75
C GLU A 82 44.95 19.78 -10.49
N VAL A 83 43.63 19.47 -10.43
CA VAL A 83 42.59 20.45 -10.09
C VAL A 83 42.80 21.01 -8.69
N LEU A 84 42.99 20.10 -7.68
CA LEU A 84 43.18 20.51 -6.29
C LEU A 84 44.48 21.32 -6.08
N GLU A 85 45.55 21.01 -6.80
CA GLU A 85 46.80 21.78 -6.76
C GLU A 85 46.57 23.23 -7.28
N LYS A 86 45.93 23.36 -8.45
CA LYS A 86 45.62 24.66 -9.05
C LYS A 86 44.66 25.49 -8.17
N PHE A 87 43.66 24.83 -7.59
CA PHE A 87 42.70 25.49 -6.70
C PHE A 87 43.35 25.96 -5.40
N ASN A 88 44.26 25.15 -4.80
CA ASN A 88 45.05 25.56 -3.63
C ASN A 88 45.94 26.78 -3.93
N ILE A 89 46.47 26.91 -5.14
CA ILE A 89 47.26 28.11 -5.55
C ILE A 89 46.33 29.33 -5.58
N ALA A 90 45.09 29.22 -6.07
CA ALA A 90 44.09 30.31 -6.05
C ALA A 90 43.71 30.66 -4.61
N LEU A 91 43.43 29.67 -3.75
CA LEU A 91 43.13 29.86 -2.34
C LEU A 91 44.24 30.61 -1.60
N SER A 92 45.53 30.31 -1.90
CA SER A 92 46.68 31.00 -1.25
C SER A 92 46.76 32.51 -1.51
N LYS A 93 46.13 32.99 -2.59
CA LYS A 93 46.08 34.43 -2.96
C LYS A 93 44.84 35.10 -2.41
N THR A 94 43.91 34.41 -1.78
CA THR A 94 42.53 34.81 -1.48
C THR A 94 42.39 35.22 -0.02
N LYS A 95 41.55 36.22 0.25
CA LYS A 95 41.12 36.61 1.60
C LYS A 95 39.75 36.01 1.93
N PHE A 96 38.84 35.96 0.98
CA PHE A 96 37.48 35.49 1.12
C PHE A 96 37.11 34.50 0.00
N ILE A 97 36.46 33.43 0.35
CA ILE A 97 35.75 32.58 -0.63
C ILE A 97 34.28 33.03 -0.72
N VAL A 98 33.78 33.08 -1.96
CA VAL A 98 32.46 33.61 -2.29
C VAL A 98 31.69 32.66 -3.17
N GLY A 99 30.38 32.53 -2.97
CA GLY A 99 29.50 31.74 -3.81
C GLY A 99 28.01 31.93 -3.51
N GLN A 100 27.19 31.16 -4.16
CA GLN A 100 25.74 31.13 -3.98
C GLN A 100 25.34 29.81 -3.32
N ASN A 101 24.84 29.84 -2.08
CA ASN A 101 24.64 28.62 -1.28
C ASN A 101 25.92 27.79 -1.08
N LEU A 102 26.99 28.51 -0.84
CA LEU A 102 28.38 28.06 -0.88
C LEU A 102 28.72 26.89 0.05
N GLY A 103 27.90 26.65 1.08
CA GLY A 103 28.09 25.55 2.00
C GLY A 103 28.14 24.17 1.33
N PHE A 104 27.44 23.99 0.21
CA PHE A 104 27.51 22.78 -0.61
C PHE A 104 28.89 22.62 -1.26
N ASP A 105 29.33 23.62 -2.00
CA ASP A 105 30.59 23.59 -2.76
C ASP A 105 31.81 23.44 -1.86
N VAL A 106 31.81 24.13 -0.70
CA VAL A 106 32.86 24.00 0.33
C VAL A 106 32.94 22.56 0.86
N ASN A 107 31.80 21.92 1.10
CA ASN A 107 31.79 20.54 1.57
C ASN A 107 32.22 19.56 0.47
N ILE A 108 31.81 19.78 -0.79
CA ILE A 108 32.26 18.96 -1.93
C ILE A 108 33.78 19.02 -2.06
N MET A 109 34.33 20.22 -2.17
CA MET A 109 35.78 20.39 -2.31
C MET A 109 36.53 19.90 -1.07
N GLY A 110 35.97 20.13 0.14
CA GLY A 110 36.53 19.58 1.38
C GLY A 110 36.60 18.05 1.38
N ALA A 111 35.56 17.40 0.88
CA ALA A 111 35.53 15.94 0.76
C ALA A 111 36.52 15.44 -0.31
N GLU A 112 36.71 16.16 -1.44
CA GLU A 112 37.69 15.81 -2.45
C GLU A 112 39.12 16.00 -1.93
N PHE A 113 39.44 17.09 -1.21
CA PHE A 113 40.70 17.25 -0.51
C PHE A 113 40.97 16.11 0.48
N HIS A 114 39.97 15.73 1.25
CA HIS A 114 40.10 14.62 2.20
C HIS A 114 40.36 13.27 1.49
N ARG A 115 39.63 12.94 0.41
CA ARG A 115 39.83 11.73 -0.40
C ARG A 115 41.23 11.59 -0.95
N MET A 116 41.81 12.72 -1.40
CA MET A 116 43.15 12.77 -1.98
C MET A 116 44.25 12.92 -0.92
N GLY A 117 43.90 13.11 0.35
CA GLY A 117 44.85 13.37 1.42
C GLY A 117 45.68 14.67 1.22
N VAL A 118 45.10 15.66 0.55
CA VAL A 118 45.72 16.95 0.27
C VAL A 118 45.32 17.98 1.33
N GLU A 119 46.27 18.62 1.95
CA GLU A 119 45.98 19.71 2.90
C GLU A 119 45.49 20.98 2.17
N SER A 120 44.53 21.66 2.74
CA SER A 120 43.97 22.91 2.23
C SER A 120 43.61 23.85 3.38
N GLN A 121 43.79 25.14 3.18
CA GLN A 121 43.37 26.18 4.13
C GLN A 121 41.90 26.61 3.94
N MET A 122 41.19 26.02 2.99
CA MET A 122 39.80 26.40 2.63
C MET A 122 38.84 26.39 3.82
N SER A 123 38.94 25.40 4.71
CA SER A 123 38.10 25.27 5.90
C SER A 123 38.28 26.37 6.97
N SER A 124 39.42 27.10 6.91
CA SER A 124 39.76 28.23 7.80
C SER A 124 39.48 29.59 7.21
N MET A 125 39.07 29.64 5.92
CA MET A 125 38.86 30.89 5.22
C MET A 125 37.47 31.51 5.51
N PRO A 126 37.41 32.88 5.60
CA PRO A 126 36.11 33.53 5.71
C PRO A 126 35.25 33.33 4.46
N VAL A 127 33.94 33.07 4.66
CA VAL A 127 32.95 32.81 3.62
C VAL A 127 32.00 33.97 3.45
N LEU A 128 31.76 34.37 2.21
CA LEU A 128 30.73 35.36 1.84
C LEU A 128 29.72 34.69 0.89
N ASP A 129 28.49 34.47 1.39
CA ASP A 129 27.43 33.80 0.63
C ASP A 129 26.40 34.80 0.12
N THR A 130 26.02 34.71 -1.13
CA THR A 130 24.97 35.54 -1.73
C THR A 130 23.56 34.99 -1.47
N CYS A 131 23.42 33.76 -0.96
CA CYS A 131 22.16 33.12 -0.59
C CYS A 131 21.90 33.20 0.91
N THR A 132 21.48 34.37 1.40
CA THR A 132 21.30 34.66 2.84
C THR A 132 19.90 35.15 3.18
N GLU A 133 19.60 35.23 4.48
CA GLU A 133 18.36 35.89 4.95
C GLU A 133 18.32 37.41 4.58
N VAL A 134 19.47 38.06 4.43
CA VAL A 134 19.56 39.44 4.01
C VAL A 134 19.07 39.56 2.56
N THR A 135 19.59 38.75 1.65
CA THR A 135 19.15 38.74 0.24
C THR A 135 17.72 38.24 0.09
N ALA A 136 17.28 37.30 0.91
CA ALA A 136 15.87 36.88 0.94
C ALA A 136 14.93 38.04 1.35
N SER A 137 15.35 38.85 2.32
CA SER A 137 14.60 40.04 2.77
C SER A 137 14.61 41.15 1.72
N LEU A 138 15.65 41.22 0.90
CA LEU A 138 15.74 42.14 -0.23
C LEU A 138 14.74 41.78 -1.35
N LEU A 139 14.62 40.51 -1.69
CA LEU A 139 13.73 40.01 -2.76
C LEU A 139 12.29 39.80 -2.30
N GLN A 140 12.04 39.53 -1.03
CA GLN A 140 10.73 39.26 -0.44
C GLN A 140 9.89 38.18 -1.12
N LEU A 141 10.54 37.12 -1.61
CA LEU A 141 9.87 36.02 -2.29
C LEU A 141 9.03 35.16 -1.29
N PRO A 142 7.79 34.81 -1.64
CA PRO A 142 6.96 33.97 -0.77
C PRO A 142 7.47 32.51 -0.71
N GLY A 143 7.13 31.79 0.38
CA GLY A 143 7.40 30.35 0.51
C GLY A 143 8.54 29.96 1.47
N GLY A 144 9.05 30.87 2.29
CA GLY A 144 10.00 30.57 3.37
C GLY A 144 9.32 29.90 4.58
N ARG A 145 10.06 29.10 5.37
CA ARG A 145 9.55 28.45 6.59
C ARG A 145 9.42 29.42 7.75
N GLY A 146 8.39 29.23 8.59
CA GLY A 146 8.22 30.01 9.84
C GLY A 146 7.92 31.49 9.63
N GLY A 147 7.30 31.86 8.51
CA GLY A 147 6.97 33.27 8.22
C GLY A 147 8.13 34.11 7.66
N LYS A 148 9.27 33.48 7.36
CA LYS A 148 10.42 34.12 6.67
C LYS A 148 10.24 34.14 5.16
N PHE A 149 10.99 34.97 4.45
CA PHE A 149 11.06 34.91 3.00
C PHE A 149 11.84 33.72 2.50
N LYS A 150 11.55 33.28 1.27
CA LYS A 150 12.28 32.21 0.59
C LYS A 150 13.72 32.67 0.29
N LEU A 151 14.73 31.85 0.54
CA LEU A 151 16.10 32.08 0.09
C LEU A 151 16.13 32.11 -1.45
N PRO A 152 16.78 33.12 -2.07
CA PRO A 152 16.78 33.27 -3.52
C PRO A 152 17.65 32.22 -4.21
N THR A 153 17.20 31.71 -5.35
CA THR A 153 18.09 31.05 -6.31
C THR A 153 18.97 32.09 -7.00
N LEU A 154 20.08 31.65 -7.62
CA LEU A 154 20.97 32.53 -8.37
C LEU A 154 20.23 33.28 -9.47
N THR A 155 19.36 32.59 -10.23
CA THR A 155 18.54 33.20 -11.29
C THR A 155 17.56 34.25 -10.74
N GLU A 156 16.92 34.00 -9.59
CA GLU A 156 16.03 34.97 -8.95
C GLU A 156 16.79 36.20 -8.47
N LEU A 157 17.96 36.02 -7.84
CA LEU A 157 18.81 37.08 -7.38
C LEU A 157 19.35 37.94 -8.56
N HIS A 158 19.85 37.27 -9.60
CA HIS A 158 20.35 37.94 -10.80
C HIS A 158 19.24 38.73 -11.51
N SER A 159 18.05 38.14 -11.67
CA SER A 159 16.89 38.83 -12.27
C SER A 159 16.47 40.06 -11.45
N TYR A 160 16.49 39.97 -10.10
CA TYR A 160 16.18 41.11 -9.24
C TYR A 160 17.19 42.25 -9.32
N LEU A 161 18.48 41.92 -9.40
CA LEU A 161 19.55 42.94 -9.42
C LEU A 161 19.69 43.61 -10.78
N PHE A 162 19.36 42.94 -11.89
CA PHE A 162 19.67 43.38 -13.25
C PHE A 162 18.49 43.38 -14.22
N ASP A 163 17.28 43.07 -13.79
CA ASP A 163 16.05 42.93 -14.61
C ASP A 163 16.20 41.96 -15.80
N GLN A 164 17.07 40.98 -15.69
CA GLN A 164 17.35 39.99 -16.73
C GLN A 164 17.70 38.64 -16.09
N PRO A 165 17.15 37.53 -16.57
CA PRO A 165 17.72 36.22 -16.27
C PRO A 165 19.10 36.06 -16.95
N PHE A 166 19.95 35.17 -16.41
CA PHE A 166 21.14 34.77 -17.15
C PHE A 166 20.88 33.43 -17.90
N ALA A 167 21.61 33.21 -18.98
CA ALA A 167 21.54 32.02 -19.79
C ALA A 167 22.46 30.91 -19.23
N GLU A 168 22.11 29.67 -19.49
CA GLU A 168 22.94 28.47 -19.23
C GLU A 168 23.23 28.20 -17.74
N ALA A 169 22.25 28.36 -16.87
CA ALA A 169 22.27 27.82 -15.49
C ALA A 169 22.65 26.33 -15.50
N HIS A 170 23.39 25.89 -14.46
CA HIS A 170 23.97 24.54 -14.33
C HIS A 170 25.18 24.28 -15.26
N ASN A 171 25.95 25.32 -15.46
CA ASN A 171 27.31 25.28 -16.00
C ASN A 171 28.21 26.09 -15.05
N ALA A 172 29.15 25.45 -14.37
CA ALA A 172 29.94 26.10 -13.32
C ALA A 172 30.58 27.43 -13.76
N THR A 173 31.01 27.58 -15.02
CA THR A 173 31.53 28.85 -15.55
C THR A 173 30.48 29.95 -15.63
N ALA A 174 29.27 29.63 -16.12
CA ALA A 174 28.16 30.57 -16.21
C ALA A 174 27.65 30.96 -14.82
N ASP A 175 27.58 30.01 -13.92
CA ASP A 175 27.13 30.21 -12.54
C ASP A 175 28.13 31.04 -11.73
N VAL A 176 29.44 30.83 -11.90
CA VAL A 176 30.47 31.67 -11.30
C VAL A 176 30.41 33.09 -11.85
N GLU A 177 30.22 33.30 -13.17
CA GLU A 177 30.10 34.62 -13.76
C GLU A 177 28.87 35.38 -13.23
N ALA A 178 27.73 34.69 -13.15
CA ALA A 178 26.49 35.27 -12.62
C ALA A 178 26.61 35.57 -11.11
N THR A 179 27.21 34.64 -10.33
CA THR A 179 27.47 34.82 -8.89
C THR A 179 28.44 35.97 -8.64
N THR A 180 29.52 36.09 -9.40
CA THR A 180 30.47 37.21 -9.32
C THR A 180 29.75 38.54 -9.56
N ARG A 181 28.94 38.60 -10.61
CA ARG A 181 28.16 39.80 -10.95
C ARG A 181 27.20 40.19 -9.83
N CYS A 182 26.48 39.21 -9.27
CA CYS A 182 25.58 39.45 -8.14
C CYS A 182 26.35 39.88 -6.89
N PHE A 183 27.44 39.21 -6.54
CA PHE A 183 28.24 39.54 -5.37
C PHE A 183 28.80 40.98 -5.45
N LEU A 184 29.44 41.33 -6.53
CA LEU A 184 30.04 42.65 -6.68
C LEU A 184 28.97 43.78 -6.70
N GLU A 185 27.79 43.52 -7.28
CA GLU A 185 26.66 44.43 -7.25
C GLU A 185 26.07 44.58 -5.83
N LEU A 186 26.01 43.49 -5.04
CA LEU A 186 25.61 43.56 -3.64
C LEU A 186 26.61 44.34 -2.79
N VAL A 187 27.93 44.23 -3.07
CA VAL A 187 28.96 45.06 -2.44
C VAL A 187 28.77 46.54 -2.84
N ARG A 188 28.54 46.84 -4.12
CA ARG A 188 28.29 48.19 -4.62
C ARG A 188 27.04 48.84 -3.99
N ARG A 189 26.01 48.01 -3.68
CA ARG A 189 24.77 48.44 -3.00
C ARG A 189 24.88 48.46 -1.47
N GLU A 190 26.07 48.21 -0.91
CA GLU A 190 26.33 48.15 0.54
C GLU A 190 25.42 47.14 1.27
N VAL A 191 25.07 46.05 0.61
CA VAL A 191 24.29 44.95 1.23
C VAL A 191 25.13 44.15 2.18
N PHE A 192 26.41 43.94 1.88
CA PHE A 192 27.41 43.44 2.80
C PHE A 192 27.93 44.55 3.71
N THR A 193 28.15 44.25 4.98
CA THR A 193 28.65 45.21 5.97
C THR A 193 30.17 45.33 5.88
N LYS A 194 30.71 46.42 6.41
CA LYS A 194 32.18 46.64 6.48
C LYS A 194 32.86 45.61 7.38
N GLU A 195 32.16 45.10 8.36
CA GLU A 195 32.64 44.06 9.26
C GLU A 195 32.75 42.70 8.52
N GLU A 196 31.73 42.34 7.71
CA GLU A 196 31.76 41.12 6.90
C GLU A 196 32.88 41.13 5.86
N LEU A 197 33.11 42.27 5.20
CA LEU A 197 34.16 42.42 4.21
C LEU A 197 35.56 42.69 4.82
N ASP A 198 35.63 42.93 6.12
CA ASP A 198 36.84 43.37 6.86
C ASP A 198 37.57 44.52 6.13
N VAL A 199 36.83 45.63 5.94
CA VAL A 199 37.28 46.83 5.21
C VAL A 199 36.97 48.12 5.99
N PRO A 200 37.72 49.20 5.75
CA PRO A 200 37.44 50.53 6.35
C PRO A 200 36.18 51.12 5.73
N LYS A 201 35.56 52.05 6.48
CA LYS A 201 34.30 52.70 6.07
C LYS A 201 34.39 53.41 4.72
N GLU A 202 35.55 53.95 4.41
CA GLU A 202 35.83 54.68 3.15
C GLU A 202 35.82 53.75 1.91
N TYR A 203 35.97 52.46 2.09
CA TYR A 203 36.03 51.45 1.03
C TYR A 203 34.81 51.50 0.10
N PHE A 204 33.60 51.60 0.65
CA PHE A 204 32.40 51.55 -0.17
C PHE A 204 32.30 52.74 -1.11
N ARG A 205 32.73 53.91 -0.64
CA ARG A 205 32.79 55.09 -1.50
C ARG A 205 33.79 54.90 -2.64
N GLU A 206 34.99 54.44 -2.33
CA GLU A 206 36.02 54.17 -3.34
C GLU A 206 35.59 53.07 -4.33
N PHE A 207 34.93 52.05 -3.84
CA PHE A 207 34.39 50.95 -4.65
C PHE A 207 33.29 51.46 -5.60
N GLN A 208 32.37 52.32 -5.15
CA GLN A 208 31.30 52.90 -5.95
C GLN A 208 31.85 53.94 -6.96
N GLU A 209 32.88 54.72 -6.59
CA GLU A 209 33.52 55.67 -7.50
C GLU A 209 34.22 54.93 -8.66
N ARG A 210 34.84 53.78 -8.40
CA ARG A 210 35.47 52.94 -9.43
C ARG A 210 34.46 52.16 -10.25
N ASN A 211 33.36 51.75 -9.66
CA ASN A 211 32.31 50.97 -10.27
C ASN A 211 30.98 51.73 -10.30
N ALA A 212 30.95 52.88 -11.00
CA ALA A 212 29.83 53.83 -11.03
C ALA A 212 28.55 53.22 -11.67
N GLU A 213 28.71 52.30 -12.63
CA GLU A 213 27.60 51.58 -13.29
C GLU A 213 27.43 50.18 -12.71
N PRO A 214 26.20 49.58 -12.82
CA PRO A 214 25.97 48.18 -12.45
C PRO A 214 26.92 47.23 -13.19
N PHE A 215 27.36 46.20 -12.48
CA PHE A 215 28.30 45.24 -13.06
C PHE A 215 27.69 44.54 -14.28
N LYS A 216 28.52 44.38 -15.33
CA LYS A 216 28.15 43.67 -16.55
C LYS A 216 28.77 42.25 -16.54
N LEU A 217 28.15 41.31 -17.24
CA LEU A 217 28.78 40.02 -17.51
C LEU A 217 30.09 40.27 -18.27
N ILE A 218 31.12 39.53 -17.92
CA ILE A 218 32.42 39.60 -18.58
C ILE A 218 32.28 38.97 -19.98
N GLY A 219 31.33 38.04 -20.16
CA GLY A 219 31.08 37.37 -21.43
C GLY A 219 32.11 36.28 -21.71
N LEU A 220 32.42 35.53 -20.69
CA LEU A 220 33.30 34.37 -20.81
C LEU A 220 32.76 33.37 -21.83
N LYS A 221 33.62 32.82 -22.66
CA LYS A 221 33.22 31.76 -23.57
C LYS A 221 33.09 30.48 -22.77
N HIS A 222 31.90 29.92 -22.70
CA HIS A 222 31.66 28.62 -22.18
C HIS A 222 31.21 27.65 -23.31
N ILE A 223 31.49 26.37 -23.10
CA ILE A 223 31.15 25.32 -24.06
C ILE A 223 29.74 24.83 -23.69
N ASN A 224 28.89 24.62 -24.69
CA ASN A 224 27.64 23.89 -24.47
C ASN A 224 28.00 22.43 -24.18
N LEU A 225 27.99 22.06 -22.91
CA LEU A 225 28.45 20.77 -22.41
C LEU A 225 27.61 19.62 -22.92
N LYS A 226 26.30 19.81 -23.07
CA LYS A 226 25.42 18.80 -23.66
C LYS A 226 25.75 18.52 -25.12
N ALA A 227 25.94 19.56 -25.92
CA ALA A 227 26.34 19.39 -27.32
C ALA A 227 27.75 18.78 -27.47
N ALA A 228 28.67 19.09 -26.54
CA ALA A 228 30.00 18.49 -26.50
C ALA A 228 29.90 16.99 -26.17
N SER A 229 29.12 16.62 -25.17
CA SER A 229 28.85 15.23 -24.79
C SER A 229 28.24 14.41 -25.94
N ASP A 230 27.23 14.94 -26.60
CA ASP A 230 26.60 14.29 -27.75
C ASP A 230 27.60 14.07 -28.91
N LYS A 231 28.46 15.08 -29.19
CA LYS A 231 29.47 15.00 -30.23
C LYS A 231 30.52 13.93 -29.92
N ILE A 232 30.99 13.83 -28.68
CA ILE A 232 31.96 12.78 -28.27
C ILE A 232 31.32 11.40 -28.44
N ARG A 233 30.07 11.22 -28.02
CA ARG A 233 29.35 9.96 -28.20
C ARG A 233 29.18 9.58 -29.68
N GLU A 234 28.85 10.51 -30.54
CA GLU A 234 28.80 10.28 -31.98
C GLU A 234 30.16 9.84 -32.56
N GLN A 235 31.25 10.48 -32.12
CA GLN A 235 32.60 10.11 -32.53
C GLN A 235 32.98 8.71 -32.05
N LEU A 236 32.66 8.35 -30.82
CA LEU A 236 32.94 7.01 -30.27
C LEU A 236 32.11 5.93 -30.99
N LYS A 237 30.82 6.21 -31.31
CA LYS A 237 30.00 5.33 -32.13
C LYS A 237 30.56 5.10 -33.53
N ALA A 238 31.07 6.15 -34.20
CA ALA A 238 31.68 6.05 -35.51
C ALA A 238 33.00 5.22 -35.50
N LEU A 239 33.75 5.29 -34.39
CA LEU A 239 34.97 4.49 -34.19
C LEU A 239 34.69 3.02 -33.84
N ALA A 240 33.57 2.74 -33.16
CA ALA A 240 33.16 1.39 -32.81
C ALA A 240 32.59 0.56 -33.97
N GLY A 241 32.40 1.16 -35.16
CA GLY A 241 31.72 0.55 -36.28
C GLY A 241 30.23 0.47 -36.05
N GLU A 242 29.40 0.77 -37.04
CA GLU A 242 27.94 0.69 -36.98
C GLU A 242 27.53 -0.65 -36.35
N GLY A 243 27.02 -0.60 -35.11
CA GLY A 243 26.40 -1.76 -34.51
C GLY A 243 25.31 -2.23 -35.46
N GLN A 244 25.36 -3.50 -35.84
CA GLN A 244 24.37 -4.15 -36.67
C GLN A 244 22.98 -3.79 -36.13
N GLN A 245 22.21 -3.02 -36.88
CA GLN A 245 20.76 -3.04 -36.78
C GLN A 245 20.37 -4.50 -36.93
N THR A 246 19.84 -5.09 -35.89
CA THR A 246 19.32 -6.47 -35.94
C THR A 246 18.24 -6.49 -37.04
N VAL A 247 18.58 -7.02 -38.18
CA VAL A 247 17.62 -7.23 -39.27
C VAL A 247 16.72 -8.35 -38.75
N VAL A 248 15.50 -7.96 -38.30
CA VAL A 248 14.48 -8.91 -37.87
C VAL A 248 14.25 -9.92 -38.97
N SER A 249 14.52 -11.19 -38.72
CA SER A 249 14.35 -12.26 -39.72
C SER A 249 12.88 -12.42 -40.13
N GLU A 250 12.61 -13.02 -41.30
CA GLU A 250 11.22 -13.30 -41.67
C GLU A 250 10.57 -14.34 -40.75
N GLU A 251 11.35 -15.21 -40.12
CA GLU A 251 10.90 -16.17 -39.12
C GLU A 251 10.48 -15.45 -37.85
N ASP A 252 11.30 -14.51 -37.32
CA ASP A 252 10.97 -13.67 -36.15
C ASP A 252 9.72 -12.84 -36.38
N LYS A 253 9.49 -12.36 -37.61
CA LYS A 253 8.25 -11.62 -37.96
C LYS A 253 7.01 -12.52 -37.92
N ALA A 254 7.13 -13.78 -38.37
CA ALA A 254 6.04 -14.74 -38.31
C ALA A 254 5.72 -15.12 -36.85
N ASP A 255 6.74 -15.39 -36.03
CA ASP A 255 6.62 -15.73 -34.64
C ASP A 255 6.06 -14.54 -33.81
N PHE A 256 6.51 -13.32 -34.05
CA PHE A 256 5.96 -12.12 -33.45
C PHE A 256 4.47 -11.89 -33.81
N LYS A 257 4.07 -12.19 -35.04
CA LYS A 257 2.67 -12.07 -35.44
C LYS A 257 1.79 -13.09 -34.70
N ALA A 258 2.30 -14.32 -34.52
CA ALA A 258 1.61 -15.40 -33.82
C ALA A 258 1.65 -15.24 -32.28
N ALA A 259 2.70 -14.64 -31.72
CA ALA A 259 2.89 -14.46 -30.27
C ALA A 259 1.70 -13.75 -29.64
N LYS A 260 1.33 -14.18 -28.45
CA LYS A 260 0.31 -13.52 -27.62
C LYS A 260 1.01 -12.72 -26.51
N PHE A 261 0.45 -11.56 -26.21
CA PHE A 261 0.91 -10.72 -25.11
C PHE A 261 0.11 -11.01 -23.84
N ALA A 262 0.78 -10.91 -22.70
CA ALA A 262 0.16 -10.89 -21.37
C ALA A 262 0.84 -9.83 -20.50
N HIS A 263 0.07 -9.07 -19.76
CA HIS A 263 0.60 -8.13 -18.79
C HIS A 263 1.21 -8.86 -17.58
N LEU A 264 2.50 -8.65 -17.33
CA LEU A 264 3.26 -9.29 -16.25
C LEU A 264 3.57 -8.36 -15.08
N HIS A 265 3.36 -7.05 -15.22
CA HIS A 265 3.63 -6.05 -14.19
C HIS A 265 2.41 -5.14 -14.00
N ASN A 266 1.52 -5.52 -13.09
CA ASN A 266 0.28 -4.81 -12.84
C ASN A 266 0.04 -4.59 -11.35
N HIS A 267 -0.51 -3.42 -11.03
CA HIS A 267 -0.93 -3.06 -9.69
C HIS A 267 -2.46 -3.06 -9.61
N THR A 268 -3.00 -3.68 -8.57
CA THR A 268 -4.42 -3.65 -8.26
C THR A 268 -4.72 -2.69 -7.11
N GLN A 269 -6.00 -2.55 -6.75
CA GLN A 269 -6.42 -1.76 -5.57
C GLN A 269 -5.74 -2.20 -4.26
N PHE A 270 -5.11 -3.40 -4.21
CA PHE A 270 -4.32 -3.88 -3.08
C PHE A 270 -2.91 -3.26 -3.00
N SER A 271 -2.45 -2.59 -4.05
CA SER A 271 -1.46 -1.52 -3.95
C SER A 271 -2.19 -0.26 -3.42
N VAL A 272 -2.46 -0.23 -2.11
CA VAL A 272 -3.39 0.69 -1.45
C VAL A 272 -3.05 2.14 -1.76
N LEU A 273 -4.02 2.92 -2.26
CA LEU A 273 -3.87 4.31 -2.71
C LEU A 273 -2.83 4.51 -3.83
N GLN A 274 -2.51 3.44 -4.59
CA GLN A 274 -1.56 3.51 -5.71
C GLN A 274 -2.13 3.01 -7.03
N SER A 275 -3.22 2.24 -7.01
CA SER A 275 -3.90 1.78 -8.22
C SER A 275 -5.42 1.81 -8.06
N THR A 276 -6.11 2.07 -9.16
CA THR A 276 -7.59 2.07 -9.24
C THR A 276 -8.15 0.74 -9.75
N ILE A 277 -7.30 -0.22 -10.14
CA ILE A 277 -7.73 -1.47 -10.79
C ILE A 277 -8.33 -2.45 -9.80
N GLY A 278 -9.62 -2.75 -9.94
CA GLY A 278 -10.24 -3.86 -9.23
C GLY A 278 -9.79 -5.23 -9.77
N VAL A 279 -9.63 -6.21 -8.89
CA VAL A 279 -9.18 -7.57 -9.25
C VAL A 279 -10.06 -8.22 -10.33
N GLY A 280 -11.38 -8.13 -10.19
CA GLY A 280 -12.29 -8.66 -11.22
C GLY A 280 -12.17 -7.96 -12.57
N ASN A 281 -11.85 -6.66 -12.56
CA ASN A 281 -11.74 -5.85 -13.75
C ASN A 281 -10.50 -6.18 -14.58
N ILE A 282 -9.35 -6.45 -13.92
CA ILE A 282 -8.13 -6.84 -14.64
C ILE A 282 -8.29 -8.19 -15.34
N VAL A 283 -8.98 -9.15 -14.70
CA VAL A 283 -9.30 -10.46 -15.28
C VAL A 283 -10.21 -10.29 -16.50
N ALA A 284 -11.28 -9.50 -16.36
CA ALA A 284 -12.22 -9.25 -17.47
C ALA A 284 -11.55 -8.51 -18.65
N ALA A 285 -10.68 -7.53 -18.34
CA ALA A 285 -9.93 -6.81 -19.36
C ALA A 285 -8.97 -7.73 -20.13
N SER A 286 -8.26 -8.63 -19.42
CA SER A 286 -7.37 -9.61 -20.04
C SER A 286 -8.12 -10.57 -20.97
N ALA A 287 -9.23 -11.12 -20.51
CA ALA A 287 -10.07 -12.01 -21.30
C ALA A 287 -10.64 -11.29 -22.55
N LYS A 288 -11.17 -10.06 -22.39
CA LYS A 288 -11.68 -9.24 -23.49
C LYS A 288 -10.62 -8.96 -24.56
N ASN A 289 -9.38 -8.79 -24.17
CA ASN A 289 -8.24 -8.58 -25.07
C ASN A 289 -7.63 -9.89 -25.60
N GLY A 290 -8.21 -11.05 -25.32
CA GLY A 290 -7.72 -12.36 -25.77
C GLY A 290 -6.33 -12.74 -25.20
N MET A 291 -5.95 -12.18 -24.05
CA MET A 291 -4.67 -12.47 -23.40
C MET A 291 -4.68 -13.83 -22.73
N PRO A 292 -3.65 -14.68 -22.91
CA PRO A 292 -3.62 -16.03 -22.38
C PRO A 292 -3.37 -16.10 -20.87
N ALA A 293 -2.82 -15.02 -20.29
CA ALA A 293 -2.49 -14.91 -18.88
C ALA A 293 -2.54 -13.45 -18.42
N VAL A 294 -2.53 -13.25 -17.11
CA VAL A 294 -2.32 -11.94 -16.47
C VAL A 294 -1.62 -12.11 -15.14
N ALA A 295 -0.69 -11.24 -14.82
CA ALA A 295 -0.05 -11.20 -13.51
C ALA A 295 -0.72 -10.16 -12.59
N MET A 296 -0.69 -10.44 -11.29
CA MET A 296 -0.93 -9.47 -10.23
C MET A 296 0.38 -9.33 -9.44
N THR A 297 0.93 -8.13 -9.40
CA THR A 297 2.24 -7.83 -8.82
C THR A 297 2.16 -6.58 -7.93
N ASP A 298 1.24 -6.61 -6.95
CA ASP A 298 1.02 -5.50 -6.03
C ASP A 298 2.27 -5.17 -5.21
N THR A 299 2.42 -3.91 -4.85
CA THR A 299 3.60 -3.39 -4.16
C THR A 299 3.67 -3.86 -2.70
N GLY A 300 4.68 -4.66 -2.38
CA GLY A 300 5.08 -5.03 -1.03
C GLY A 300 4.12 -5.94 -0.28
N ASN A 301 3.06 -6.47 -0.89
CA ASN A 301 2.09 -7.31 -0.21
C ASN A 301 1.46 -8.38 -1.11
N MET A 302 0.81 -9.37 -0.48
CA MET A 302 0.08 -10.46 -1.15
C MET A 302 -1.43 -10.42 -0.82
N MET A 303 -1.94 -9.26 -0.41
CA MET A 303 -3.32 -9.06 0.08
C MET A 303 -4.38 -9.49 -0.95
N GLY A 304 -4.13 -9.23 -2.23
CA GLY A 304 -5.03 -9.55 -3.34
C GLY A 304 -4.93 -10.98 -3.86
N ALA A 305 -3.94 -11.77 -3.44
CA ALA A 305 -3.62 -13.05 -4.09
C ALA A 305 -4.79 -14.04 -4.12
N PHE A 306 -5.47 -14.25 -3.00
CA PHE A 306 -6.61 -15.17 -2.94
C PHE A 306 -7.78 -14.68 -3.79
N HIS A 307 -8.10 -13.39 -3.70
CA HIS A 307 -9.15 -12.75 -4.51
C HIS A 307 -8.86 -12.88 -6.00
N PHE A 308 -7.60 -12.68 -6.39
CA PHE A 308 -7.18 -12.75 -7.79
C PHE A 308 -7.28 -14.18 -8.36
N VAL A 309 -6.70 -15.17 -7.69
CA VAL A 309 -6.77 -16.58 -8.13
C VAL A 309 -8.22 -17.04 -8.21
N SER A 310 -9.05 -16.70 -7.20
CA SER A 310 -10.47 -17.05 -7.19
C SER A 310 -11.25 -16.36 -8.31
N ALA A 311 -10.96 -15.10 -8.60
CA ALA A 311 -11.60 -14.37 -9.70
C ALA A 311 -11.30 -15.02 -11.06
N VAL A 312 -10.04 -15.41 -11.30
CA VAL A 312 -9.64 -16.10 -12.53
C VAL A 312 -10.28 -17.49 -12.63
N MET A 313 -10.28 -18.28 -11.54
CA MET A 313 -10.92 -19.59 -11.53
C MET A 313 -12.42 -19.50 -11.83
N ASN A 314 -13.12 -18.53 -11.26
CA ASN A 314 -14.55 -18.30 -11.50
C ASN A 314 -14.80 -17.86 -12.94
N HIS A 315 -13.97 -16.96 -13.49
CA HIS A 315 -14.03 -16.54 -14.88
C HIS A 315 -13.84 -17.75 -15.81
N ASN A 316 -12.78 -18.53 -15.62
CA ASN A 316 -12.46 -19.69 -16.47
C ASN A 316 -13.56 -20.77 -16.41
N LYS A 317 -14.13 -21.01 -15.24
CA LYS A 317 -15.28 -21.91 -15.10
C LYS A 317 -16.49 -21.46 -15.93
N ALA A 318 -16.79 -20.16 -15.92
CA ALA A 318 -17.87 -19.59 -16.71
C ALA A 318 -17.56 -19.62 -18.20
N ALA A 319 -16.34 -19.26 -18.60
CA ALA A 319 -15.87 -19.29 -20.00
C ALA A 319 -15.88 -20.70 -20.58
N SER A 320 -15.33 -21.69 -19.84
CA SER A 320 -15.34 -23.11 -20.23
C SER A 320 -16.76 -23.64 -20.41
N GLY A 321 -17.69 -23.28 -19.50
CA GLY A 321 -19.10 -23.64 -19.58
C GLY A 321 -19.79 -23.11 -20.85
N LYS A 322 -19.53 -21.83 -21.21
CA LYS A 322 -20.05 -21.21 -22.43
C LYS A 322 -19.43 -21.83 -23.70
N ASN A 323 -18.12 -22.02 -23.71
CA ASN A 323 -17.41 -22.64 -24.83
C ASN A 323 -17.93 -24.07 -25.10
N LYS A 324 -18.17 -24.86 -24.05
CA LYS A 324 -18.78 -26.16 -24.16
C LYS A 324 -20.16 -26.12 -24.82
N ALA A 325 -21.02 -25.18 -24.41
CA ALA A 325 -22.34 -24.98 -24.99
C ALA A 325 -22.26 -24.58 -26.48
N LEU A 326 -21.30 -23.72 -26.86
CA LEU A 326 -21.07 -23.32 -28.25
C LEU A 326 -20.63 -24.52 -29.08
N VAL A 327 -19.68 -25.33 -28.61
CA VAL A 327 -19.23 -26.56 -29.29
C VAL A 327 -20.39 -27.57 -29.46
N GLU A 328 -21.24 -27.76 -28.44
CA GLU A 328 -22.43 -28.61 -28.51
C GLU A 328 -23.45 -28.06 -29.51
N ALA A 329 -23.49 -26.74 -29.78
CA ALA A 329 -24.29 -26.10 -30.80
C ALA A 329 -23.66 -26.12 -32.20
N GLY A 330 -22.42 -26.61 -32.35
CA GLY A 330 -21.65 -26.64 -33.59
C GLY A 330 -20.98 -25.31 -33.94
N GLU A 331 -20.79 -24.42 -32.92
CA GLU A 331 -20.13 -23.14 -33.07
C GLU A 331 -18.70 -23.18 -32.51
N GLU A 332 -17.83 -22.29 -32.97
CA GLU A 332 -16.45 -22.15 -32.45
C GLU A 332 -16.42 -21.53 -31.05
N PRO A 333 -15.51 -21.95 -30.17
CA PRO A 333 -15.32 -21.34 -28.87
C PRO A 333 -14.89 -19.86 -29.00
N THR A 334 -15.55 -18.96 -28.25
CA THR A 334 -15.28 -17.52 -28.33
C THR A 334 -14.74 -16.93 -27.04
N GLU A 335 -14.93 -17.62 -25.91
CA GLU A 335 -14.50 -17.11 -24.58
C GLU A 335 -13.04 -17.47 -24.30
N THR A 336 -12.27 -16.48 -23.85
CA THR A 336 -10.85 -16.68 -23.51
C THR A 336 -10.71 -17.10 -22.05
N GLU A 337 -10.07 -18.23 -21.83
CA GLU A 337 -9.58 -18.61 -20.50
C GLU A 337 -8.24 -17.90 -20.22
N VAL A 338 -8.03 -17.47 -18.97
CA VAL A 338 -6.87 -16.69 -18.54
C VAL A 338 -6.09 -17.46 -17.49
N LYS A 339 -4.75 -17.55 -17.62
CA LYS A 339 -3.89 -18.16 -16.60
C LYS A 339 -3.52 -17.10 -15.54
N PRO A 340 -3.72 -17.33 -14.23
CA PRO A 340 -3.29 -16.42 -13.19
C PRO A 340 -1.79 -16.55 -12.92
N ILE A 341 -1.08 -15.45 -12.85
CA ILE A 341 0.31 -15.38 -12.41
C ILE A 341 0.36 -14.53 -11.14
N VAL A 342 0.68 -15.14 -10.01
CA VAL A 342 0.77 -14.44 -8.74
C VAL A 342 2.20 -13.98 -8.51
N GLY A 343 2.37 -12.69 -8.29
CA GLY A 343 3.65 -12.06 -7.99
C GLY A 343 3.50 -10.95 -6.93
N CYS A 344 4.61 -10.34 -6.63
CA CYS A 344 4.69 -9.17 -5.75
C CYS A 344 5.88 -8.30 -6.18
N GLU A 345 5.69 -7.00 -6.22
CA GLU A 345 6.77 -6.02 -6.37
C GLU A 345 7.36 -5.74 -4.99
N PHE A 346 8.53 -6.31 -4.69
CA PHE A 346 9.21 -6.15 -3.41
C PHE A 346 10.16 -4.96 -3.40
N ASN A 347 10.28 -4.31 -2.25
CA ASN A 347 11.33 -3.34 -1.98
C ASN A 347 12.56 -4.06 -1.41
N ILE A 348 13.60 -4.20 -2.22
CA ILE A 348 14.86 -4.90 -1.87
C ILE A 348 15.88 -3.88 -1.37
N CYS A 349 16.11 -3.82 -0.06
CA CYS A 349 17.06 -2.91 0.58
C CYS A 349 18.40 -3.57 0.89
N GLU A 350 19.34 -2.80 1.39
CA GLU A 350 20.68 -3.30 1.77
C GLU A 350 20.61 -4.24 2.98
N ASN A 351 19.87 -3.83 4.02
CA ASN A 351 19.63 -4.62 5.22
C ASN A 351 18.23 -4.30 5.77
N HIS A 352 17.30 -5.25 5.67
CA HIS A 352 15.91 -5.06 6.08
C HIS A 352 15.74 -4.83 7.60
N LEU A 353 16.71 -5.27 8.41
CA LEU A 353 16.70 -5.07 9.87
C LEU A 353 17.21 -3.69 10.30
N ASP A 354 17.96 -3.00 9.44
CA ASP A 354 18.48 -1.67 9.75
C ASP A 354 17.37 -0.60 9.65
N LYS A 355 17.03 -0.01 10.77
CA LYS A 355 16.06 1.10 10.90
C LYS A 355 16.73 2.42 11.31
N SER A 356 18.04 2.50 11.29
CA SER A 356 18.81 3.70 11.63
C SER A 356 18.84 4.74 10.53
N LYS A 357 18.79 4.30 9.26
CA LYS A 357 18.75 5.14 8.06
C LYS A 357 17.54 4.80 7.19
N LYS A 358 17.02 5.80 6.47
CA LYS A 358 15.94 5.59 5.50
C LYS A 358 16.53 4.92 4.25
N ASP A 359 16.20 3.67 4.04
CA ASP A 359 16.48 2.90 2.84
C ASP A 359 15.19 2.20 2.40
N ASN A 360 14.53 2.74 1.39
CA ASN A 360 13.30 2.14 0.87
C ASN A 360 13.58 0.94 -0.05
N GLY A 361 14.82 0.69 -0.43
CA GLY A 361 15.20 -0.36 -1.37
C GLY A 361 14.84 -0.08 -2.82
N TYR A 362 15.09 -1.08 -3.67
CA TYR A 362 14.76 -1.11 -5.09
C TYR A 362 13.52 -1.97 -5.33
N GLN A 363 12.67 -1.57 -6.28
CA GLN A 363 11.45 -2.30 -6.65
C GLN A 363 11.78 -3.40 -7.64
N VAL A 364 11.58 -4.66 -7.24
CA VAL A 364 11.85 -5.85 -8.07
C VAL A 364 10.64 -6.76 -8.05
N VAL A 365 10.23 -7.24 -9.22
CA VAL A 365 9.05 -8.10 -9.36
C VAL A 365 9.45 -9.57 -9.24
N LEU A 366 8.86 -10.27 -8.28
CA LEU A 366 9.01 -11.70 -8.08
C LEU A 366 7.68 -12.40 -8.35
N MET A 367 7.67 -13.47 -9.16
CA MET A 367 6.48 -14.21 -9.58
C MET A 367 6.61 -15.70 -9.28
N ALA A 368 5.55 -16.31 -8.78
CA ALA A 368 5.51 -17.74 -8.47
C ALA A 368 5.29 -18.60 -9.71
N LYS A 369 6.09 -19.66 -9.88
CA LYS A 369 5.87 -20.68 -10.92
C LYS A 369 4.76 -21.66 -10.55
N ASN A 370 4.60 -21.94 -9.27
CA ASN A 370 3.65 -22.90 -8.73
C ASN A 370 3.24 -22.56 -7.29
N LYS A 371 2.48 -23.43 -6.63
CA LYS A 371 2.01 -23.22 -5.26
C LYS A 371 3.16 -23.12 -4.23
N ALA A 372 4.29 -23.81 -4.42
CA ALA A 372 5.45 -23.68 -3.55
C ALA A 372 6.09 -22.30 -3.67
N GLY A 373 6.25 -21.80 -4.90
CA GLY A 373 6.69 -20.43 -5.16
C GLY A 373 5.76 -19.39 -4.53
N TYR A 374 4.44 -19.60 -4.61
CA TYR A 374 3.47 -18.74 -3.92
C TYR A 374 3.71 -18.69 -2.40
N HIS A 375 3.96 -19.85 -1.76
CA HIS A 375 4.27 -19.87 -0.32
C HIS A 375 5.57 -19.13 0.01
N ASN A 376 6.58 -19.22 -0.86
CA ASN A 376 7.83 -18.45 -0.72
C ASN A 376 7.57 -16.94 -0.82
N LEU A 377 6.76 -16.49 -1.77
CA LEU A 377 6.35 -15.07 -1.86
C LEU A 377 5.58 -14.64 -0.61
N ALA A 378 4.64 -15.44 -0.12
CA ALA A 378 3.86 -15.15 1.08
C ALA A 378 4.77 -15.05 2.33
N LYS A 379 5.81 -15.88 2.41
CA LYS A 379 6.81 -15.83 3.49
C LYS A 379 7.63 -14.54 3.40
N MET A 380 8.13 -14.17 2.22
CA MET A 380 8.87 -12.93 2.00
C MET A 380 8.01 -11.70 2.29
N ALA A 381 6.74 -11.69 1.85
CA ALA A 381 5.80 -10.60 2.14
C ALA A 381 5.53 -10.47 3.65
N SER A 382 5.46 -11.58 4.38
CA SER A 382 5.31 -11.56 5.84
C SER A 382 6.53 -10.96 6.52
N ILE A 383 7.75 -11.39 6.16
CA ILE A 383 9.01 -10.87 6.71
C ILE A 383 9.15 -9.38 6.41
N ALA A 384 8.74 -8.93 5.23
CA ALA A 384 8.77 -7.52 4.86
C ALA A 384 7.99 -6.62 5.84
N TYR A 385 6.90 -7.13 6.41
CA TYR A 385 6.10 -6.41 7.41
C TYR A 385 6.55 -6.67 8.85
N THR A 386 6.84 -7.92 9.21
CA THR A 386 7.14 -8.27 10.62
C THR A 386 8.51 -7.76 11.05
N ASP A 387 9.50 -7.90 10.20
CA ASP A 387 10.90 -7.60 10.52
C ASP A 387 11.41 -6.37 9.75
N GLY A 388 11.05 -6.26 8.47
CA GLY A 388 11.62 -5.29 7.53
C GLY A 388 10.88 -3.96 7.43
N PHE A 389 9.72 -3.77 8.05
CA PHE A 389 8.95 -2.55 7.90
C PHE A 389 9.66 -1.33 8.51
N TYR A 390 10.01 -0.38 7.63
CA TYR A 390 10.49 0.94 8.01
C TYR A 390 10.19 1.92 6.87
N TYR A 391 9.18 2.78 7.06
CA TYR A 391 8.47 3.58 6.06
C TYR A 391 7.71 2.75 5.01
N VAL A 392 8.32 1.69 4.47
CA VAL A 392 7.71 0.73 3.54
C VAL A 392 8.09 -0.69 3.97
N PRO A 393 7.31 -1.72 3.55
CA PRO A 393 7.72 -3.11 3.77
C PRO A 393 8.95 -3.43 2.92
N ARG A 394 10.00 -4.00 3.53
CA ARG A 394 11.30 -4.25 2.88
C ARG A 394 11.81 -5.65 3.17
N ILE A 395 12.51 -6.22 2.21
CA ILE A 395 13.36 -7.40 2.38
C ILE A 395 14.76 -7.08 1.88
N ASP A 396 15.72 -7.96 2.08
CA ASP A 396 17.08 -7.85 1.53
C ASP A 396 17.45 -9.08 0.69
N ARG A 397 18.63 -9.07 0.08
CA ARG A 397 19.13 -10.16 -0.76
C ARG A 397 19.21 -11.50 -0.02
N LYS A 398 19.48 -11.50 1.29
CA LYS A 398 19.55 -12.73 2.10
C LYS A 398 18.19 -13.42 2.20
N ILE A 399 17.13 -12.64 2.36
CA ILE A 399 15.76 -13.16 2.37
C ILE A 399 15.39 -13.71 0.99
N VAL A 400 15.77 -13.01 -0.08
CA VAL A 400 15.56 -13.48 -1.46
C VAL A 400 16.28 -14.81 -1.68
N GLU A 401 17.55 -14.92 -1.32
CA GLU A 401 18.35 -16.17 -1.43
C GLU A 401 17.70 -17.34 -0.67
N GLN A 402 17.16 -17.07 0.52
CA GLN A 402 16.54 -18.09 1.37
C GLN A 402 15.25 -18.64 0.76
N TYR A 403 14.46 -17.81 0.07
CA TYR A 403 13.12 -18.16 -0.42
C TYR A 403 12.97 -18.13 -1.95
N LYS A 404 14.07 -18.18 -2.70
CA LYS A 404 14.08 -18.09 -4.17
C LYS A 404 13.48 -19.27 -4.93
N GLY A 405 13.18 -20.38 -4.25
CA GLY A 405 12.68 -21.60 -4.90
C GLY A 405 11.37 -21.38 -5.64
N ASP A 406 11.25 -21.90 -6.85
CA ASP A 406 10.05 -21.80 -7.70
C ASP A 406 9.58 -20.37 -8.02
N ILE A 407 10.53 -19.44 -8.14
CA ILE A 407 10.28 -18.02 -8.40
C ILE A 407 10.96 -17.59 -9.69
N MET A 408 10.30 -16.74 -10.46
CA MET A 408 10.83 -15.97 -11.58
C MET A 408 10.96 -14.50 -11.17
N VAL A 409 11.94 -13.80 -11.76
CA VAL A 409 12.26 -12.40 -11.41
C VAL A 409 12.27 -11.52 -12.64
N LEU A 410 11.62 -10.36 -12.56
CA LEU A 410 11.75 -9.27 -13.52
C LEU A 410 12.56 -8.13 -12.88
N SER A 411 13.43 -7.49 -13.66
CA SER A 411 14.34 -6.43 -13.18
C SER A 411 13.64 -5.17 -12.64
N GLY A 412 12.34 -5.02 -12.87
CA GLY A 412 11.51 -3.94 -12.36
C GLY A 412 11.47 -2.69 -13.26
N ASN A 413 10.74 -1.69 -12.80
CA ASN A 413 10.58 -0.38 -13.44
C ASN A 413 11.81 0.51 -13.20
N LEU A 414 11.72 1.83 -13.46
CA LEU A 414 12.83 2.78 -13.22
C LEU A 414 13.33 2.83 -11.76
N TYR A 415 12.55 2.32 -10.80
CA TYR A 415 12.94 2.16 -9.40
C TYR A 415 13.52 0.76 -9.10
N GLY A 416 13.60 -0.13 -10.10
CA GLY A 416 14.28 -1.41 -10.02
C GLY A 416 15.78 -1.25 -9.77
N GLU A 417 16.45 -2.28 -9.24
CA GLU A 417 17.86 -2.16 -8.88
C GLU A 417 18.75 -1.82 -10.07
N ILE A 418 18.60 -2.55 -11.18
CA ILE A 418 19.42 -2.35 -12.38
C ILE A 418 19.07 -1.02 -13.07
N PRO A 419 17.79 -0.71 -13.38
CA PRO A 419 17.43 0.57 -13.98
C PRO A 419 17.85 1.78 -13.15
N SER A 420 17.62 1.73 -11.83
CA SER A 420 17.97 2.83 -10.94
C SER A 420 19.50 3.05 -10.87
N LYS A 421 20.29 1.98 -10.91
CA LYS A 421 21.77 2.09 -10.93
C LYS A 421 22.27 2.65 -12.26
N ILE A 422 21.66 2.30 -13.40
CA ILE A 422 22.00 2.90 -14.71
C ILE A 422 21.82 4.43 -14.66
N LEU A 423 20.72 4.89 -14.05
CA LEU A 423 20.41 6.31 -14.01
C LEU A 423 21.19 7.10 -12.94
N ASN A 424 21.39 6.53 -11.75
CA ASN A 424 21.80 7.29 -10.57
C ASN A 424 23.19 6.92 -10.02
N ILE A 425 23.82 5.83 -10.49
CA ILE A 425 25.11 5.36 -9.96
C ILE A 425 26.12 5.14 -11.08
N GLY A 426 25.81 4.25 -12.03
CA GLY A 426 26.66 3.94 -13.16
C GLY A 426 26.35 2.56 -13.76
N GLU A 427 26.72 2.37 -15.02
CA GLU A 427 26.44 1.13 -15.76
C GLU A 427 27.20 -0.07 -15.18
N ASN A 428 28.44 0.12 -14.70
CA ASN A 428 29.23 -0.95 -14.11
C ASN A 428 28.55 -1.53 -12.84
N GLN A 429 28.03 -0.68 -11.96
CA GLN A 429 27.32 -1.11 -10.76
C GLN A 429 25.95 -1.73 -11.09
N ALA A 430 25.32 -1.29 -12.16
CA ALA A 430 24.12 -1.91 -12.69
C ALA A 430 24.41 -3.32 -13.24
N GLU A 431 25.53 -3.48 -13.95
CA GLU A 431 26.00 -4.78 -14.47
C GLU A 431 26.36 -5.76 -13.34
N GLU A 432 27.02 -5.31 -12.27
CA GLU A 432 27.29 -6.13 -11.09
C GLU A 432 25.97 -6.63 -10.45
N ALA A 433 24.97 -5.79 -10.38
CA ALA A 433 23.65 -6.20 -9.88
C ALA A 433 22.99 -7.23 -10.79
N LEU A 434 23.05 -7.05 -12.13
CA LEU A 434 22.56 -8.02 -13.10
C LEU A 434 23.23 -9.38 -12.94
N ILE A 435 24.56 -9.41 -12.79
CA ILE A 435 25.32 -10.65 -12.60
C ILE A 435 24.84 -11.38 -11.35
N TRP A 436 24.65 -10.66 -10.24
CA TRP A 436 24.13 -11.26 -9.01
C TRP A 436 22.74 -11.88 -9.21
N TRP A 437 21.79 -11.15 -9.84
CA TRP A 437 20.45 -11.67 -10.10
C TRP A 437 20.47 -12.90 -11.02
N LYS A 438 21.31 -12.88 -12.06
CA LYS A 438 21.49 -14.01 -12.95
C LYS A 438 22.09 -15.23 -12.26
N GLU A 439 23.06 -15.06 -11.37
CA GLU A 439 23.65 -16.15 -10.57
C GLU A 439 22.60 -16.79 -9.64
N GLN A 440 21.66 -16.01 -9.09
CA GLN A 440 20.64 -16.51 -8.19
C GLN A 440 19.50 -17.26 -8.91
N PHE A 441 19.08 -16.79 -10.08
CA PHE A 441 17.86 -17.25 -10.75
C PHE A 441 18.09 -17.89 -12.13
N GLY A 442 19.26 -17.75 -12.73
CA GLY A 442 19.59 -18.38 -14.03
C GLY A 442 18.61 -17.98 -15.13
N GLU A 443 17.94 -18.97 -15.72
CA GLU A 443 16.93 -18.83 -16.79
C GLU A 443 15.57 -18.28 -16.29
N ASP A 444 15.40 -18.08 -15.00
CA ASP A 444 14.20 -17.52 -14.39
C ASP A 444 14.36 -16.01 -14.09
N PHE A 445 15.46 -15.40 -14.50
CA PHE A 445 15.70 -13.97 -14.43
C PHE A 445 15.53 -13.30 -15.80
N TYR A 446 14.75 -12.23 -15.87
CA TYR A 446 14.41 -11.50 -17.09
C TYR A 446 14.66 -10.00 -16.92
N LEU A 447 15.18 -9.37 -17.97
CA LEU A 447 15.31 -7.92 -18.04
C LEU A 447 14.01 -7.33 -18.59
N GLU A 448 13.41 -6.43 -17.83
CA GLU A 448 12.11 -5.83 -18.12
C GLU A 448 12.28 -4.51 -18.87
N VAL A 449 11.73 -4.42 -20.06
CA VAL A 449 11.75 -3.22 -20.90
C VAL A 449 10.35 -2.59 -20.94
N MET A 450 10.29 -1.29 -20.68
CA MET A 450 9.05 -0.50 -20.63
C MET A 450 9.10 0.69 -21.58
N ARG A 451 7.94 1.13 -22.05
CA ARG A 451 7.81 2.28 -22.97
C ARG A 451 6.58 3.14 -22.61
N HIS A 452 6.77 4.05 -21.66
CA HIS A 452 5.77 5.06 -21.26
C HIS A 452 6.11 6.45 -21.82
N ASN A 453 6.82 6.52 -22.95
CA ASN A 453 7.23 7.77 -23.58
C ASN A 453 8.06 8.68 -22.65
N GLN A 454 9.05 8.08 -21.97
CA GLN A 454 9.98 8.78 -21.10
C GLN A 454 11.42 8.66 -21.61
N GLU A 455 12.20 9.74 -21.52
CA GLU A 455 13.62 9.75 -21.91
C GLU A 455 14.44 8.81 -21.03
N ASP A 456 14.16 8.79 -19.71
CA ASP A 456 14.84 7.90 -18.75
C ASP A 456 14.66 6.42 -19.11
N GLU A 457 13.46 6.01 -19.54
CA GLU A 457 13.20 4.65 -20.04
C GLU A 457 13.97 4.32 -21.32
N ASN A 458 14.07 5.29 -22.24
CA ASN A 458 14.80 5.09 -23.49
C ASN A 458 16.29 4.84 -23.19
N ARG A 459 16.87 5.59 -22.24
CA ARG A 459 18.25 5.38 -21.79
C ARG A 459 18.43 4.01 -21.13
N VAL A 460 17.57 3.66 -20.19
CA VAL A 460 17.59 2.36 -19.51
C VAL A 460 17.44 1.21 -20.48
N ASN A 461 16.44 1.26 -21.38
CA ASN A 461 16.18 0.20 -22.37
C ASN A 461 17.38 -0.05 -23.27
N LYS A 462 18.08 1.02 -23.70
CA LYS A 462 19.28 0.88 -24.51
C LYS A 462 20.35 0.05 -23.79
N THR A 463 20.66 0.38 -22.53
CA THR A 463 21.64 -0.35 -21.73
C THR A 463 21.16 -1.79 -21.41
N LEU A 464 19.87 -2.00 -21.15
CA LEU A 464 19.31 -3.32 -20.89
C LEU A 464 19.40 -4.23 -22.13
N ILE A 465 19.23 -3.70 -23.36
CA ILE A 465 19.40 -4.45 -24.61
C ILE A 465 20.88 -4.87 -24.76
N GLU A 466 21.82 -3.97 -24.51
CA GLU A 466 23.26 -4.27 -24.53
C GLU A 466 23.62 -5.35 -23.48
N PHE A 467 23.09 -5.24 -22.27
CA PHE A 467 23.27 -6.22 -21.19
C PHE A 467 22.66 -7.59 -21.52
N SER A 468 21.47 -7.60 -22.13
CA SER A 468 20.80 -8.81 -22.60
C SER A 468 21.70 -9.62 -23.54
N GLN A 469 22.29 -8.95 -24.53
CA GLN A 469 23.19 -9.59 -25.50
C GLN A 469 24.50 -10.05 -24.84
N LYS A 470 25.12 -9.19 -24.02
CA LYS A 470 26.40 -9.46 -23.35
C LYS A 470 26.32 -10.63 -22.39
N HIS A 471 25.23 -10.70 -21.63
CA HIS A 471 25.06 -11.68 -20.56
C HIS A 471 24.08 -12.81 -20.90
N ASN A 472 23.53 -12.86 -22.11
CA ASN A 472 22.50 -13.84 -22.51
C ASN A 472 21.37 -13.92 -21.47
N VAL A 473 20.73 -12.78 -21.16
CA VAL A 473 19.53 -12.66 -20.32
C VAL A 473 18.37 -12.20 -21.19
N LYS A 474 17.25 -12.88 -21.15
CA LYS A 474 16.09 -12.59 -21.99
C LYS A 474 15.42 -11.27 -21.63
N LEU A 475 15.02 -10.52 -22.66
CA LEU A 475 14.21 -9.31 -22.53
C LEU A 475 12.72 -9.66 -22.47
N ILE A 476 11.97 -8.92 -21.68
CA ILE A 476 10.50 -9.02 -21.57
C ILE A 476 9.89 -7.63 -21.67
N ALA A 477 8.91 -7.49 -22.56
CA ALA A 477 8.12 -6.25 -22.67
C ALA A 477 7.02 -6.22 -21.62
N THR A 478 6.96 -5.16 -20.83
CA THR A 478 5.89 -4.94 -19.87
C THR A 478 5.35 -3.51 -19.95
N ASN A 479 4.23 -3.29 -19.28
CA ASN A 479 3.66 -1.97 -19.03
C ASN A 479 3.32 -1.90 -17.54
N ASN A 480 3.97 -1.02 -16.81
CA ASN A 480 3.70 -0.83 -15.39
C ASN A 480 2.31 -0.21 -15.19
N THR A 481 1.30 -1.05 -14.93
CA THR A 481 -0.11 -0.68 -15.06
C THR A 481 -0.71 -0.30 -13.71
N TYR A 482 -1.38 0.86 -13.63
CA TYR A 482 -2.03 1.38 -12.42
C TYR A 482 -3.51 1.69 -12.59
N TYR A 483 -4.02 1.79 -13.82
CA TYR A 483 -5.44 2.03 -14.13
C TYR A 483 -5.84 1.35 -15.44
N LEU A 484 -7.15 1.12 -15.63
CA LEU A 484 -7.64 0.30 -16.76
C LEU A 484 -7.66 1.07 -18.07
N ASN A 485 -8.26 2.23 -18.09
CA ASN A 485 -8.46 3.01 -19.31
C ASN A 485 -7.59 4.27 -19.25
N LYS A 486 -7.18 4.77 -20.41
CA LYS A 486 -6.34 5.97 -20.48
C LYS A 486 -7.01 7.20 -19.84
N GLU A 487 -8.32 7.26 -19.90
CA GLU A 487 -9.17 8.33 -19.34
C GLU A 487 -9.16 8.31 -17.80
N ASP A 488 -8.84 7.19 -17.17
CA ASP A 488 -8.79 7.05 -15.71
C ASP A 488 -7.52 7.69 -15.09
N ALA A 489 -6.60 8.18 -15.92
CA ALA A 489 -5.33 8.78 -15.48
C ALA A 489 -5.51 9.94 -14.50
N ASN A 490 -6.52 10.80 -14.71
CA ASN A 490 -6.81 11.92 -13.82
C ASN A 490 -7.30 11.44 -12.45
N ALA A 491 -8.20 10.47 -12.41
CA ALA A 491 -8.67 9.87 -11.16
C ALA A 491 -7.53 9.18 -10.40
N HIS A 492 -6.62 8.51 -11.13
CA HIS A 492 -5.42 7.91 -10.54
C HIS A 492 -4.50 8.96 -9.93
N ASP A 493 -4.25 10.09 -10.60
CA ASP A 493 -3.44 11.20 -10.07
C ASP A 493 -4.07 11.79 -8.80
N ILE A 494 -5.41 11.93 -8.77
CA ILE A 494 -6.14 12.32 -7.57
C ILE A 494 -5.94 11.30 -6.43
N LEU A 495 -5.97 9.99 -6.72
CA LEU A 495 -5.72 8.94 -5.74
C LEU A 495 -4.33 9.07 -5.10
N LEU A 496 -3.30 9.36 -5.89
CA LEU A 496 -1.95 9.61 -5.39
C LEU A 496 -1.89 10.86 -4.49
N CYS A 497 -2.61 11.92 -4.85
CA CYS A 497 -2.75 13.11 -4.00
C CYS A 497 -3.47 12.80 -2.68
N VAL A 498 -4.47 11.93 -2.69
CA VAL A 498 -5.14 11.45 -1.45
C VAL A 498 -4.15 10.72 -0.56
N LYS A 499 -3.29 9.86 -1.13
CA LYS A 499 -2.25 9.12 -0.42
C LYS A 499 -1.28 10.05 0.32
N ASP A 500 -0.80 11.08 -0.36
CA ASP A 500 0.25 11.96 0.15
C ASP A 500 -0.28 13.19 0.89
N GLY A 501 -1.62 13.39 0.89
CA GLY A 501 -2.27 14.56 1.49
C GLY A 501 -2.10 15.85 0.69
N GLU A 502 -1.72 15.75 -0.57
CA GLU A 502 -1.42 16.85 -1.47
C GLU A 502 -2.66 17.32 -2.26
N LYS A 503 -2.52 18.49 -2.90
CA LYS A 503 -3.47 19.01 -3.88
C LYS A 503 -2.96 18.75 -5.29
N GLN A 504 -3.87 18.56 -6.25
CA GLN A 504 -3.50 18.33 -7.63
C GLN A 504 -2.74 19.52 -8.26
N ALA A 505 -3.05 20.75 -7.81
CA ALA A 505 -2.37 21.96 -8.26
C ALA A 505 -0.87 22.02 -7.88
N THR A 506 -0.41 21.23 -6.88
CA THR A 506 1.01 21.11 -6.57
C THR A 506 1.72 20.43 -7.75
N PRO A 507 2.78 21.03 -8.32
CA PRO A 507 3.45 20.48 -9.49
C PRO A 507 4.11 19.12 -9.20
N ILE A 508 4.08 18.20 -10.19
CA ILE A 508 4.77 16.90 -10.12
C ILE A 508 6.28 17.13 -10.27
N GLY A 509 7.08 16.53 -9.38
CA GLY A 509 8.53 16.65 -9.41
C GLY A 509 9.20 16.08 -8.18
N ARG A 510 10.52 16.36 -8.05
CA ARG A 510 11.35 15.95 -6.90
C ARG A 510 11.73 17.17 -6.06
N GLY A 511 11.79 16.98 -4.75
CA GLY A 511 12.24 18.02 -3.82
C GLY A 511 11.11 18.85 -3.20
N ARG A 512 11.50 19.94 -2.54
CA ARG A 512 10.57 20.77 -1.77
C ARG A 512 9.64 21.57 -2.68
N GLY A 513 8.33 21.50 -2.44
CA GLY A 513 7.32 22.21 -3.23
C GLY A 513 6.78 21.41 -4.41
N TYR A 514 7.21 20.16 -4.55
CA TYR A 514 6.72 19.21 -5.55
C TYR A 514 6.02 18.04 -4.88
N ARG A 515 5.13 17.39 -5.62
CA ARG A 515 4.46 16.15 -5.23
C ARG A 515 4.85 14.97 -6.13
N TYR A 516 4.63 13.76 -5.67
CA TYR A 516 4.71 12.58 -6.50
C TYR A 516 3.52 12.51 -7.47
N GLY A 517 3.76 12.01 -8.67
CA GLY A 517 2.77 11.75 -9.70
C GLY A 517 3.40 11.04 -10.90
N LEU A 518 2.60 10.39 -11.73
CA LEU A 518 3.08 9.80 -12.98
C LEU A 518 3.32 10.91 -14.01
N PRO A 519 4.36 10.81 -14.84
CA PRO A 519 4.75 11.88 -15.77
C PRO A 519 3.79 12.04 -16.94
N ASN A 520 2.99 11.02 -17.26
CA ASN A 520 2.01 11.02 -18.36
C ASN A 520 0.92 9.96 -18.16
N GLN A 521 0.06 9.78 -19.17
CA GLN A 521 -1.12 8.91 -19.11
C GLN A 521 -0.90 7.49 -19.72
N GLU A 522 0.34 7.04 -19.87
CA GLU A 522 0.66 5.79 -20.57
C GLU A 522 0.63 4.54 -19.66
N TYR A 523 0.25 4.67 -18.40
CA TYR A 523 0.24 3.59 -17.37
C TYR A 523 -1.10 2.83 -17.30
N TYR A 524 -1.90 2.86 -18.36
CA TYR A 524 -3.17 2.13 -18.46
C TYR A 524 -2.96 0.69 -18.97
N PHE A 525 -3.98 -0.15 -18.81
CA PHE A 525 -3.99 -1.52 -19.27
C PHE A 525 -4.14 -1.58 -20.79
N LYS A 526 -3.02 -1.55 -21.51
CA LYS A 526 -2.96 -1.54 -22.99
C LYS A 526 -3.43 -2.88 -23.57
N SER A 527 -4.07 -2.85 -24.74
CA SER A 527 -4.42 -4.03 -25.50
C SER A 527 -3.18 -4.76 -26.04
N GLN A 528 -3.34 -6.02 -26.47
CA GLN A 528 -2.25 -6.78 -27.13
C GLN A 528 -1.71 -6.06 -28.37
N ASP A 529 -2.61 -5.48 -29.18
CA ASP A 529 -2.24 -4.80 -30.41
C ASP A 529 -1.44 -3.52 -30.12
N GLU A 530 -1.82 -2.76 -29.11
CA GLU A 530 -1.06 -1.57 -28.66
C GLU A 530 0.35 -1.98 -28.17
N MET A 531 0.46 -3.02 -27.36
CA MET A 531 1.76 -3.49 -26.88
C MET A 531 2.63 -4.06 -28.01
N LYS A 532 2.07 -4.86 -28.92
CA LYS A 532 2.79 -5.34 -30.11
C LYS A 532 3.26 -4.19 -31.00
N LYS A 533 2.43 -3.18 -31.21
CA LYS A 533 2.83 -2.00 -31.97
C LYS A 533 3.94 -1.23 -31.30
N LEU A 534 3.90 -1.10 -29.97
CA LEU A 534 4.87 -0.37 -29.16
C LEU A 534 6.25 -1.03 -29.18
N PHE A 535 6.31 -2.38 -29.30
CA PHE A 535 7.55 -3.17 -29.31
C PHE A 535 7.83 -3.85 -30.66
N ALA A 536 7.32 -3.32 -31.77
CA ALA A 536 7.49 -3.91 -33.09
C ALA A 536 8.96 -3.97 -33.55
N ASP A 537 9.82 -3.11 -33.03
CA ASP A 537 11.27 -3.08 -33.27
C ASP A 537 12.06 -4.01 -32.34
N LEU A 538 11.43 -4.59 -31.31
CA LEU A 538 12.02 -5.49 -30.32
C LEU A 538 11.13 -6.75 -30.13
N PRO A 539 10.92 -7.54 -31.20
CA PRO A 539 9.92 -8.63 -31.20
C PRO A 539 10.20 -9.71 -30.14
N GLU A 540 11.48 -10.01 -29.84
CA GLU A 540 11.88 -11.00 -28.86
C GLU A 540 11.31 -10.68 -27.45
N ALA A 541 11.18 -9.42 -27.08
CA ALA A 541 10.63 -9.03 -25.78
C ALA A 541 9.15 -9.39 -25.61
N ILE A 542 8.40 -9.50 -26.70
CA ILE A 542 7.02 -10.00 -26.72
C ILE A 542 6.99 -11.54 -26.81
N ILE A 543 7.83 -12.14 -27.64
CA ILE A 543 7.87 -13.60 -27.86
C ILE A 543 8.24 -14.33 -26.57
N ASN A 544 9.21 -13.81 -25.83
CA ASN A 544 9.67 -14.39 -24.56
C ASN A 544 8.61 -14.45 -23.46
N ILE A 545 7.52 -13.69 -23.55
CA ILE A 545 6.41 -13.73 -22.59
C ILE A 545 5.78 -15.14 -22.54
N GLN A 546 5.72 -15.83 -23.67
CA GLN A 546 5.15 -17.18 -23.72
C GLN A 546 5.90 -18.16 -22.82
N GLU A 547 7.22 -18.03 -22.74
CA GLU A 547 8.03 -18.88 -21.85
C GLU A 547 7.65 -18.70 -20.37
N ILE A 548 7.41 -17.48 -19.93
CA ILE A 548 6.95 -17.21 -18.54
C ILE A 548 5.58 -17.86 -18.33
N ILE A 549 4.66 -17.71 -19.28
CA ILE A 549 3.32 -18.32 -19.19
C ILE A 549 3.41 -19.85 -19.10
N ASP A 550 4.32 -20.48 -19.86
CA ASP A 550 4.50 -21.93 -19.87
C ASP A 550 5.13 -22.45 -18.59
N LYS A 551 6.02 -21.67 -17.94
CA LYS A 551 6.64 -22.01 -16.64
C LYS A 551 5.65 -21.94 -15.47
N VAL A 552 4.50 -21.28 -15.60
CA VAL A 552 3.51 -21.17 -14.55
C VAL A 552 2.54 -22.34 -14.56
N GLU A 553 2.45 -23.06 -13.46
CA GLU A 553 1.45 -24.10 -13.23
C GLU A 553 0.15 -23.49 -12.67
N GLY A 554 -0.99 -24.08 -13.01
CA GLY A 554 -2.26 -23.73 -12.38
C GLY A 554 -2.38 -24.31 -10.99
N TYR A 555 -2.75 -23.50 -9.99
CA TYR A 555 -2.98 -23.95 -8.63
C TYR A 555 -4.14 -23.20 -7.98
N SER A 556 -4.72 -23.83 -6.94
CA SER A 556 -5.76 -23.23 -6.11
C SER A 556 -5.21 -22.83 -4.75
N LEU A 557 -5.70 -21.71 -4.22
CA LEU A 557 -5.40 -21.27 -2.86
C LEU A 557 -6.47 -21.71 -1.84
N TYR A 558 -7.54 -22.36 -2.31
CA TYR A 558 -8.51 -23.01 -1.43
C TYR A 558 -7.82 -24.14 -0.63
N ARG A 559 -8.17 -24.21 0.63
CA ARG A 559 -7.64 -25.19 1.57
C ARG A 559 -8.73 -25.62 2.56
N ASP A 560 -8.69 -26.89 2.99
CA ASP A 560 -9.49 -27.37 4.11
C ASP A 560 -9.08 -26.69 5.41
N VAL A 561 -10.00 -26.63 6.36
CA VAL A 561 -9.80 -25.90 7.63
C VAL A 561 -8.65 -26.50 8.42
N LEU A 562 -7.73 -25.64 8.83
CA LEU A 562 -6.56 -25.95 9.65
C LEU A 562 -6.97 -25.86 11.12
N LEU A 563 -7.29 -27.01 11.73
CA LEU A 563 -7.61 -27.08 13.15
C LEU A 563 -6.31 -27.24 13.97
N PRO A 564 -6.05 -26.37 14.96
CA PRO A 564 -4.99 -26.61 15.91
C PRO A 564 -5.30 -27.84 16.74
N LYS A 565 -4.29 -28.66 17.05
CA LYS A 565 -4.43 -29.84 17.88
C LYS A 565 -4.76 -29.42 19.32
N PHE A 566 -5.84 -29.93 19.89
CA PHE A 566 -6.18 -29.70 21.28
C PHE A 566 -5.44 -30.73 22.17
N GLU A 567 -4.81 -30.27 23.24
CA GLU A 567 -4.16 -31.12 24.21
C GLU A 567 -5.21 -31.78 25.08
N ILE A 568 -5.36 -33.12 24.93
CA ILE A 568 -6.26 -33.96 25.74
C ILE A 568 -5.49 -34.67 26.83
N PRO A 569 -6.15 -35.02 27.99
CA PRO A 569 -5.51 -35.82 29.02
C PRO A 569 -5.06 -37.19 28.50
N ASP A 570 -3.95 -37.72 29.05
CA ASP A 570 -3.29 -38.96 28.61
C ASP A 570 -4.25 -40.15 28.55
N GLU A 571 -5.21 -40.22 29.48
CA GLU A 571 -6.21 -41.30 29.55
C GLU A 571 -7.19 -41.40 28.37
N PHE A 572 -7.29 -40.28 27.59
CA PHE A 572 -8.11 -40.24 26.39
C PHE A 572 -7.28 -40.36 25.10
N MET A 573 -5.95 -40.36 25.19
CA MET A 573 -5.08 -40.47 24.02
C MET A 573 -5.29 -41.84 23.33
N VAL A 574 -5.27 -41.82 21.99
CA VAL A 574 -5.39 -42.98 21.12
C VAL A 574 -4.13 -43.02 20.27
N PRO A 575 -3.24 -44.02 20.44
CA PRO A 575 -1.95 -44.06 19.72
C PRO A 575 -2.10 -44.01 18.20
N GLU A 576 -3.14 -44.59 17.65
CA GLU A 576 -3.44 -44.65 16.22
C GLU A 576 -3.68 -43.22 15.64
N ASP A 577 -4.09 -42.26 16.47
CA ASP A 577 -4.28 -40.85 16.02
C ASP A 577 -2.96 -40.14 15.68
N GLU A 578 -1.83 -40.60 16.25
CA GLU A 578 -0.50 -40.12 15.91
C GLU A 578 -0.01 -40.67 14.56
N GLU A 579 -0.43 -41.88 14.22
CA GLU A 579 -0.05 -42.59 13.00
C GLU A 579 -0.84 -42.11 11.77
N ASP A 580 -2.15 -41.89 11.91
CA ASP A 580 -3.07 -41.58 10.79
C ASP A 580 -3.68 -40.16 10.82
N GLY A 581 -3.34 -39.35 11.82
CA GLY A 581 -3.90 -38.01 11.99
C GLY A 581 -5.37 -38.01 12.42
N GLY A 582 -5.88 -39.10 13.00
CA GLY A 582 -7.25 -39.21 13.48
C GLY A 582 -7.56 -38.34 14.70
N VAL A 583 -8.81 -38.20 15.02
CA VAL A 583 -9.32 -37.40 16.15
C VAL A 583 -10.15 -38.25 17.15
N ARG A 584 -9.82 -39.53 17.28
CA ARG A 584 -10.55 -40.47 18.13
C ARG A 584 -10.42 -40.11 19.62
N GLY A 585 -9.23 -39.69 20.03
CA GLY A 585 -8.96 -39.19 21.38
C GLY A 585 -9.77 -37.98 21.74
N GLU A 586 -9.77 -36.95 20.84
CA GLU A 586 -10.58 -35.76 21.01
C GLU A 586 -12.08 -36.08 21.09
N ASN A 587 -12.59 -36.99 20.26
CA ASN A 587 -13.98 -37.47 20.32
C ASN A 587 -14.33 -38.13 21.65
N LYS A 588 -13.44 -38.99 22.19
CA LYS A 588 -13.66 -39.60 23.50
C LYS A 588 -13.70 -38.55 24.61
N TYR A 589 -12.80 -37.62 24.58
CA TYR A 589 -12.72 -36.56 25.57
C TYR A 589 -13.93 -35.58 25.49
N LEU A 590 -14.34 -35.19 24.29
CA LEU A 590 -15.54 -34.40 24.06
C LEU A 590 -16.79 -35.08 24.60
N ARG A 591 -16.96 -36.40 24.31
CA ARG A 591 -18.07 -37.20 24.84
C ARG A 591 -18.04 -37.24 26.37
N HIS A 592 -16.89 -37.45 26.97
CA HIS A 592 -16.73 -37.44 28.43
C HIS A 592 -17.21 -36.12 29.03
N LEU A 593 -16.67 -34.99 28.56
CA LEU A 593 -17.06 -33.68 29.05
C LEU A 593 -18.56 -33.36 28.83
N THR A 594 -19.11 -33.80 27.70
CA THR A 594 -20.54 -33.66 27.38
C THR A 594 -21.41 -34.42 28.39
N MET A 595 -21.08 -35.67 28.68
CA MET A 595 -21.87 -36.47 29.63
C MET A 595 -21.77 -35.96 31.06
N GLU A 596 -20.58 -35.49 31.51
CA GLU A 596 -20.41 -34.82 32.80
C GLU A 596 -21.22 -33.51 32.86
N GLY A 597 -21.22 -32.72 31.78
CA GLY A 597 -22.04 -31.54 31.64
C GLY A 597 -23.56 -31.83 31.64
N ALA A 598 -23.97 -32.90 30.94
CA ALA A 598 -25.38 -33.32 30.90
C ALA A 598 -25.92 -33.65 32.28
N LYS A 599 -25.14 -34.40 33.09
CA LYS A 599 -25.49 -34.68 34.50
C LYS A 599 -25.68 -33.39 35.32
N ARG A 600 -24.81 -32.41 35.14
CA ARG A 600 -24.93 -31.12 35.83
C ARG A 600 -26.13 -30.29 35.38
N ARG A 601 -26.46 -30.30 34.06
CA ARG A 601 -27.48 -29.43 33.45
C ARG A 601 -28.90 -30.00 33.59
N TYR A 602 -29.07 -31.31 33.34
CA TYR A 602 -30.36 -32.00 33.31
C TYR A 602 -30.65 -32.77 34.59
N GLY A 603 -29.63 -33.10 35.39
CA GLY A 603 -29.77 -33.99 36.55
C GLY A 603 -29.98 -35.42 36.09
N GLU A 604 -31.21 -35.79 35.70
CA GLU A 604 -31.57 -37.09 35.11
C GLU A 604 -31.48 -37.00 33.59
N ILE A 605 -30.72 -37.88 32.97
CA ILE A 605 -30.57 -37.98 31.51
C ILE A 605 -31.64 -38.97 31.01
N THR A 606 -32.72 -38.44 30.44
CA THR A 606 -33.78 -39.25 29.83
C THR A 606 -33.31 -39.86 28.51
N GLU A 607 -34.00 -40.91 28.02
CA GLU A 607 -33.69 -41.56 26.75
C GLU A 607 -33.66 -40.53 25.58
N SER A 608 -34.61 -39.62 25.53
CA SER A 608 -34.67 -38.57 24.48
C SER A 608 -33.48 -37.58 24.55
N ILE A 609 -33.01 -37.25 25.76
CA ILE A 609 -31.79 -36.45 25.93
C ILE A 609 -30.55 -37.20 25.46
N GLN A 610 -30.45 -38.49 25.82
CA GLN A 610 -29.36 -39.35 25.41
C GLN A 610 -29.31 -39.51 23.89
N GLU A 611 -30.41 -39.78 23.24
CA GLU A 611 -30.53 -39.89 21.77
C GLU A 611 -30.09 -38.58 21.09
N ARG A 612 -30.54 -37.42 21.59
CA ARG A 612 -30.13 -36.13 21.08
C ARG A 612 -28.63 -35.87 21.22
N LEU A 613 -28.02 -36.17 22.36
CA LEU A 613 -26.59 -36.00 22.58
C LEU A 613 -25.77 -36.96 21.71
N ASP A 614 -26.20 -38.24 21.58
CA ASP A 614 -25.54 -39.21 20.74
C ASP A 614 -25.58 -38.82 19.26
N PHE A 615 -26.72 -38.31 18.77
CA PHE A 615 -26.87 -37.81 17.43
C PHE A 615 -25.92 -36.58 17.15
N GLU A 616 -25.90 -35.62 18.07
CA GLU A 616 -25.04 -34.45 17.93
C GLU A 616 -23.55 -34.81 17.96
N LEU A 617 -23.13 -35.64 18.92
CA LEU A 617 -21.73 -36.09 19.05
C LEU A 617 -21.27 -36.87 17.81
N MET A 618 -22.15 -37.76 17.28
CA MET A 618 -21.87 -38.50 16.04
C MET A 618 -21.70 -37.52 14.85
N THR A 619 -22.56 -36.52 14.73
CA THR A 619 -22.48 -35.51 13.66
C THR A 619 -21.20 -34.69 13.78
N ILE A 620 -20.83 -34.22 14.98
CA ILE A 620 -19.61 -33.47 15.24
C ILE A 620 -18.38 -34.30 14.89
N SER A 621 -18.37 -35.58 15.27
CA SER A 621 -17.29 -36.53 14.95
C SER A 621 -17.15 -36.75 13.45
N ASN A 622 -18.26 -37.00 12.74
CA ASN A 622 -18.27 -37.24 11.29
C ASN A 622 -17.84 -35.98 10.50
N SER A 623 -18.11 -34.79 11.02
CA SER A 623 -17.71 -33.53 10.44
C SER A 623 -16.25 -33.14 10.72
N GLY A 624 -15.55 -33.85 11.63
CA GLY A 624 -14.16 -33.60 11.96
C GLY A 624 -13.90 -32.41 12.90
N TYR A 625 -14.92 -31.98 13.66
CA TYR A 625 -14.81 -30.75 14.51
C TYR A 625 -14.80 -31.01 16.03
N PRO A 626 -14.42 -32.17 16.60
CA PRO A 626 -14.37 -32.31 18.05
C PRO A 626 -13.38 -31.36 18.70
N GLY A 627 -12.20 -31.16 18.10
CA GLY A 627 -11.19 -30.23 18.58
C GLY A 627 -11.69 -28.77 18.62
N TYR A 628 -12.51 -28.34 17.66
CA TYR A 628 -13.12 -27.01 17.66
C TYR A 628 -14.02 -26.77 18.89
N PHE A 629 -14.88 -27.74 19.25
CA PHE A 629 -15.72 -27.65 20.44
C PHE A 629 -14.89 -27.63 21.73
N LEU A 630 -13.81 -28.43 21.80
CA LEU A 630 -12.91 -28.46 22.94
C LEU A 630 -12.19 -27.12 23.12
N ILE A 631 -11.69 -26.52 22.02
CA ILE A 631 -11.04 -25.22 22.02
C ILE A 631 -12.00 -24.13 22.54
N VAL A 632 -13.23 -24.09 22.03
CA VAL A 632 -14.23 -23.09 22.43
C VAL A 632 -14.64 -23.28 23.90
N GLN A 633 -14.84 -24.52 24.33
CA GLN A 633 -15.17 -24.84 25.72
C GLN A 633 -14.05 -24.38 26.67
N ASP A 634 -12.79 -24.59 26.31
CA ASP A 634 -11.63 -24.19 27.08
C ASP A 634 -11.57 -22.68 27.27
N PHE A 635 -11.73 -21.88 26.21
CA PHE A 635 -11.72 -20.41 26.31
C PHE A 635 -12.82 -19.88 27.23
N ILE A 636 -14.00 -20.46 27.14
CA ILE A 636 -15.16 -20.03 27.91
C ILE A 636 -14.97 -20.42 29.37
N ALA A 637 -14.47 -21.61 29.66
CA ALA A 637 -14.17 -22.05 31.00
C ALA A 637 -13.14 -21.15 31.67
N GLU A 638 -12.05 -20.86 30.98
CA GLU A 638 -11.01 -20.00 31.51
C GLU A 638 -11.46 -18.52 31.64
N ALA A 639 -12.26 -18.01 30.70
CA ALA A 639 -12.86 -16.69 30.83
C ALA A 639 -13.65 -16.55 32.15
N ARG A 640 -14.44 -17.55 32.50
CA ARG A 640 -15.18 -17.59 33.79
C ARG A 640 -14.26 -17.66 34.98
N ASN A 641 -13.19 -18.48 34.92
CA ASN A 641 -12.18 -18.55 35.98
C ASN A 641 -11.50 -17.22 36.23
N MET A 642 -11.29 -16.40 35.16
CA MET A 642 -10.71 -15.06 35.25
C MET A 642 -11.73 -13.97 35.61
N ASP A 643 -12.95 -14.30 36.07
CA ASP A 643 -14.03 -13.32 36.30
C ASP A 643 -14.36 -12.48 35.06
N VAL A 644 -14.37 -13.10 33.86
CA VAL A 644 -14.85 -12.48 32.63
C VAL A 644 -16.25 -13.00 32.37
N SER A 645 -17.23 -12.10 32.26
CA SER A 645 -18.61 -12.49 31.97
C SER A 645 -18.74 -12.97 30.52
N VAL A 646 -19.40 -14.11 30.35
CA VAL A 646 -19.68 -14.74 29.05
C VAL A 646 -21.18 -14.72 28.81
N GLY A 647 -21.58 -14.33 27.59
CA GLY A 647 -22.98 -14.30 27.16
C GLY A 647 -23.61 -15.71 27.11
N PRO A 648 -24.96 -15.77 27.17
CA PRO A 648 -25.68 -17.05 27.23
C PRO A 648 -25.67 -17.85 25.92
N GLY A 649 -25.10 -17.30 24.86
CA GLY A 649 -25.05 -17.86 23.52
C GLY A 649 -25.66 -16.95 22.48
N ARG A 650 -25.17 -17.09 21.26
CA ARG A 650 -25.52 -16.27 20.12
C ARG A 650 -25.63 -17.12 18.85
N GLY A 651 -26.43 -16.69 17.89
CA GLY A 651 -26.52 -17.32 16.58
C GLY A 651 -27.11 -18.75 16.65
N SER A 652 -26.61 -19.62 15.77
CA SER A 652 -27.13 -21.00 15.62
C SER A 652 -26.59 -21.97 16.66
N ALA A 653 -25.47 -21.66 17.32
CA ALA A 653 -24.86 -22.54 18.33
C ALA A 653 -25.78 -22.86 19.54
N ALA A 654 -26.75 -21.96 19.83
CA ALA A 654 -27.77 -22.18 20.84
C ALA A 654 -28.67 -23.40 20.56
N GLY A 655 -28.69 -23.93 19.32
CA GLY A 655 -29.38 -25.15 18.95
C GLY A 655 -28.69 -26.47 19.32
N SER A 656 -27.44 -26.41 19.87
CA SER A 656 -26.68 -27.59 20.24
C SER A 656 -26.84 -27.93 21.73
N ALA A 657 -27.29 -29.16 22.02
CA ALA A 657 -27.33 -29.72 23.37
C ALA A 657 -25.91 -30.06 23.88
N VAL A 658 -25.01 -30.45 23.00
CA VAL A 658 -23.59 -30.63 23.33
C VAL A 658 -22.99 -29.32 23.78
N ALA A 659 -23.17 -28.20 23.04
CA ALA A 659 -22.69 -26.87 23.43
C ALA A 659 -23.26 -26.40 24.77
N TYR A 660 -24.53 -26.70 25.05
CA TYR A 660 -25.18 -26.44 26.34
C TYR A 660 -24.56 -27.24 27.48
N CYS A 661 -24.36 -28.54 27.28
CA CYS A 661 -23.72 -29.41 28.27
C CYS A 661 -22.28 -28.98 28.58
N LEU A 662 -21.51 -28.60 27.56
CA LEU A 662 -20.13 -28.13 27.71
C LEU A 662 -20.06 -26.73 28.37
N GLY A 663 -21.18 -26.01 28.53
CA GLY A 663 -21.21 -24.65 29.06
C GLY A 663 -20.79 -23.61 28.06
N ILE A 664 -20.69 -23.95 26.78
CA ILE A 664 -20.45 -23.01 25.68
C ILE A 664 -21.64 -22.04 25.58
N THR A 665 -22.87 -22.59 25.61
CA THR A 665 -24.11 -21.82 25.67
C THR A 665 -24.83 -22.03 27.01
N ASN A 666 -25.71 -21.10 27.36
CA ASN A 666 -26.53 -21.17 28.58
C ASN A 666 -28.04 -21.19 28.28
N ILE A 667 -28.37 -21.61 27.07
CA ILE A 667 -29.76 -21.78 26.57
C ILE A 667 -29.98 -23.27 26.34
N ASP A 668 -31.01 -23.83 26.97
CA ASP A 668 -31.39 -25.23 26.78
C ASP A 668 -32.13 -25.40 25.45
N PRO A 669 -31.53 -26.04 24.42
CA PRO A 669 -32.15 -26.21 23.13
C PRO A 669 -33.34 -27.15 23.13
N ILE A 670 -33.41 -28.07 24.09
CA ILE A 670 -34.53 -29.01 24.22
C ILE A 670 -35.77 -28.28 24.78
N LYS A 671 -35.60 -27.44 25.81
CA LYS A 671 -36.62 -26.59 26.40
C LYS A 671 -37.26 -25.65 25.39
N TYR A 672 -36.49 -25.08 24.47
CA TYR A 672 -36.93 -24.11 23.47
C TYR A 672 -37.17 -24.72 22.09
N ASP A 673 -37.13 -26.05 21.94
CA ASP A 673 -37.37 -26.79 20.69
C ASP A 673 -36.48 -26.27 19.53
N LEU A 674 -35.17 -26.05 19.82
CA LEU A 674 -34.20 -25.57 18.85
C LEU A 674 -33.57 -26.74 18.07
N LEU A 675 -33.43 -26.54 16.75
CA LEU A 675 -32.91 -27.54 15.83
C LEU A 675 -31.40 -27.48 15.73
N PHE A 676 -30.71 -28.58 15.97
CA PHE A 676 -29.25 -28.72 15.82
C PHE A 676 -28.81 -28.58 14.36
N GLU A 677 -29.62 -29.07 13.42
CA GLU A 677 -29.32 -29.08 11.97
C GLU A 677 -29.22 -27.64 11.39
N ARG A 678 -29.71 -26.62 12.10
CA ARG A 678 -29.48 -25.21 11.75
C ARG A 678 -28.09 -24.72 12.13
N PHE A 679 -27.45 -25.40 13.05
CA PHE A 679 -26.08 -25.11 13.49
C PHE A 679 -25.07 -25.96 12.73
N LEU A 680 -25.25 -27.29 12.72
CA LEU A 680 -24.40 -28.23 12.01
C LEU A 680 -25.28 -29.26 11.27
N ASN A 681 -25.28 -29.17 9.93
CA ASN A 681 -26.08 -30.03 9.09
C ASN A 681 -25.25 -31.23 8.63
N PRO A 682 -25.70 -32.48 8.92
CA PRO A 682 -24.99 -33.70 8.48
C PRO A 682 -24.77 -33.78 6.95
N ASP A 683 -25.72 -33.23 6.17
CA ASP A 683 -25.69 -33.28 4.71
C ASP A 683 -24.88 -32.13 4.07
N ARG A 684 -24.47 -31.14 4.86
CA ARG A 684 -23.71 -30.00 4.40
C ARG A 684 -22.47 -29.77 5.27
N VAL A 685 -21.34 -30.21 4.77
CA VAL A 685 -20.04 -29.98 5.42
C VAL A 685 -19.71 -28.49 5.32
N SER A 686 -20.16 -27.71 6.29
CA SER A 686 -19.71 -26.32 6.51
C SER A 686 -19.20 -26.24 7.95
N MET A 687 -18.13 -25.44 8.12
CA MET A 687 -17.59 -25.21 9.46
C MET A 687 -18.66 -24.61 10.38
N PRO A 688 -18.84 -25.13 11.62
CA PRO A 688 -19.70 -24.51 12.60
C PRO A 688 -19.13 -23.14 13.03
N ASP A 689 -20.00 -22.15 13.20
CA ASP A 689 -19.62 -20.81 13.66
C ASP A 689 -20.18 -20.58 15.06
N ILE A 690 -19.28 -20.45 16.04
CA ILE A 690 -19.63 -20.20 17.44
C ILE A 690 -19.16 -18.81 17.83
N ASP A 691 -20.07 -17.84 17.74
CA ASP A 691 -19.85 -16.49 18.23
C ASP A 691 -19.86 -16.46 19.77
N ILE A 692 -18.89 -15.81 20.40
CA ILE A 692 -18.79 -15.73 21.85
C ILE A 692 -18.81 -14.27 22.28
N ASP A 693 -19.81 -13.92 23.09
CA ASP A 693 -19.89 -12.58 23.72
C ASP A 693 -19.15 -12.59 25.07
N PHE A 694 -18.14 -11.74 25.21
CA PHE A 694 -17.44 -11.46 26.46
C PHE A 694 -17.77 -10.06 26.96
N ASP A 695 -17.62 -9.79 28.26
CA ASP A 695 -17.61 -8.40 28.73
C ASP A 695 -16.43 -7.64 28.08
N ASP A 696 -16.68 -6.39 27.65
CA ASP A 696 -15.71 -5.65 26.82
C ASP A 696 -14.44 -5.30 27.57
N GLU A 697 -14.45 -5.18 28.90
CA GLU A 697 -13.28 -4.95 29.75
C GLU A 697 -12.45 -6.22 29.96
N GLY A 698 -13.10 -7.39 30.03
CA GLY A 698 -12.45 -8.67 30.29
C GLY A 698 -11.93 -9.37 29.03
N ARG A 699 -12.42 -9.00 27.83
CA ARG A 699 -12.07 -9.63 26.54
C ARG A 699 -10.56 -9.70 26.30
N GLY A 700 -9.81 -8.64 26.65
CA GLY A 700 -8.35 -8.59 26.49
C GLY A 700 -7.64 -9.72 27.23
N ARG A 701 -8.07 -10.05 28.44
CA ARG A 701 -7.48 -11.14 29.26
C ARG A 701 -7.70 -12.51 28.61
N VAL A 702 -8.84 -12.72 27.96
CA VAL A 702 -9.11 -13.97 27.23
C VAL A 702 -8.20 -14.08 26.01
N MET A 703 -7.96 -12.95 25.31
CA MET A 703 -6.99 -12.89 24.22
C MET A 703 -5.58 -13.26 24.68
N ASP A 704 -5.13 -12.71 25.81
CA ASP A 704 -3.82 -13.01 26.39
C ASP A 704 -3.68 -14.49 26.75
N TYR A 705 -4.75 -15.10 27.28
CA TYR A 705 -4.80 -16.54 27.53
C TYR A 705 -4.59 -17.37 26.25
N VAL A 706 -5.32 -17.03 25.19
CA VAL A 706 -5.23 -17.71 23.88
C VAL A 706 -3.81 -17.60 23.30
N ILE A 707 -3.23 -16.39 23.36
CA ILE A 707 -1.87 -16.14 22.87
C ILE A 707 -0.85 -16.97 23.67
N ASN A 708 -0.98 -16.99 24.98
CA ASN A 708 -0.09 -17.76 25.86
C ASN A 708 -0.21 -19.27 25.65
N LYS A 709 -1.43 -19.76 25.39
CA LYS A 709 -1.71 -21.19 25.19
C LYS A 709 -1.21 -21.71 23.84
N TYR A 710 -1.50 -21.00 22.75
CA TYR A 710 -1.20 -21.43 21.38
C TYR A 710 0.12 -20.86 20.82
N GLY A 711 0.61 -19.76 21.39
CA GLY A 711 1.82 -19.08 20.94
C GLY A 711 1.55 -17.87 20.04
N GLN A 712 2.37 -16.82 20.21
CA GLN A 712 2.23 -15.54 19.53
C GLN A 712 2.28 -15.65 18.00
N LYS A 713 2.98 -16.64 17.45
CA LYS A 713 3.08 -16.83 16.00
C LYS A 713 1.94 -17.67 15.40
N GLN A 714 1.12 -18.30 16.22
CA GLN A 714 -0.01 -19.13 15.81
C GLN A 714 -1.34 -18.37 15.91
N VAL A 715 -1.36 -17.24 16.63
CA VAL A 715 -2.55 -16.42 16.86
C VAL A 715 -2.40 -15.12 16.09
N ALA A 716 -3.40 -14.78 15.27
CA ALA A 716 -3.41 -13.55 14.49
C ALA A 716 -4.80 -12.91 14.46
N GLN A 717 -4.82 -11.61 14.23
CA GLN A 717 -6.03 -10.85 13.94
C GLN A 717 -6.31 -10.85 12.44
N ILE A 718 -7.55 -10.61 12.06
CA ILE A 718 -7.97 -10.55 10.65
C ILE A 718 -7.87 -9.11 10.18
N ILE A 719 -7.30 -8.88 8.99
CA ILE A 719 -7.27 -7.57 8.35
C ILE A 719 -8.68 -7.13 7.92
N THR A 720 -8.92 -5.84 7.92
CA THR A 720 -10.06 -5.23 7.24
C THR A 720 -9.60 -4.19 6.23
N TYR A 721 -10.31 -4.08 5.11
CA TYR A 721 -10.05 -3.11 4.08
C TYR A 721 -11.10 -2.01 4.11
N GLY A 722 -10.66 -0.80 4.47
CA GLY A 722 -11.50 0.40 4.34
C GLY A 722 -11.58 0.83 2.88
N LYS A 723 -12.79 0.88 2.33
CA LYS A 723 -13.05 1.33 0.95
C LYS A 723 -13.53 2.77 0.93
N MET A 724 -13.24 3.48 -0.16
CA MET A 724 -13.83 4.78 -0.44
C MET A 724 -15.32 4.61 -0.74
N ALA A 725 -16.18 4.81 0.26
CA ALA A 725 -17.61 4.89 0.05
C ALA A 725 -17.97 6.18 -0.70
N THR A 726 -19.11 6.22 -1.36
CA THR A 726 -19.57 7.34 -2.22
C THR A 726 -19.32 8.73 -1.61
N LYS A 727 -19.76 8.94 -0.36
CA LYS A 727 -19.61 10.25 0.33
C LYS A 727 -18.14 10.60 0.62
N SER A 728 -17.31 9.61 0.96
CA SER A 728 -15.88 9.83 1.19
C SER A 728 -15.12 10.04 -0.11
N ALA A 729 -15.47 9.32 -1.18
CA ALA A 729 -14.87 9.52 -2.50
C ALA A 729 -15.08 10.96 -2.98
N ILE A 730 -16.31 11.49 -2.87
CA ILE A 730 -16.62 12.88 -3.22
C ILE A 730 -15.80 13.88 -2.39
N ARG A 731 -15.75 13.70 -1.05
CA ARG A 731 -15.01 14.63 -0.18
C ARG A 731 -13.50 14.58 -0.38
N ASP A 732 -12.92 13.38 -0.57
CA ASP A 732 -11.49 13.22 -0.82
C ASP A 732 -11.11 13.82 -2.18
N THR A 733 -11.91 13.60 -3.23
CA THR A 733 -11.72 14.20 -4.56
C THR A 733 -11.85 15.72 -4.50
N ALA A 734 -12.89 16.23 -3.83
CA ALA A 734 -13.11 17.66 -3.63
C ALA A 734 -11.93 18.36 -2.95
N ARG A 735 -11.38 17.73 -1.90
CA ARG A 735 -10.19 18.25 -1.19
C ARG A 735 -8.97 18.34 -2.10
N VAL A 736 -8.75 17.35 -2.94
CA VAL A 736 -7.61 17.30 -3.88
C VAL A 736 -7.75 18.34 -4.99
N LEU A 737 -8.98 18.52 -5.52
CA LEU A 737 -9.30 19.49 -6.57
C LEU A 737 -9.52 20.92 -6.04
N ASP A 738 -9.44 21.10 -4.71
CA ASP A 738 -9.66 22.41 -4.04
C ASP A 738 -11.10 22.95 -4.15
N LEU A 739 -12.09 22.06 -4.30
CA LEU A 739 -13.50 22.44 -4.21
C LEU A 739 -13.83 22.89 -2.77
N PRO A 740 -14.52 24.01 -2.54
CA PRO A 740 -14.85 24.49 -1.20
C PRO A 740 -15.57 23.45 -0.35
N LEU A 741 -15.19 23.33 0.93
CA LEU A 741 -15.70 22.29 1.85
C LEU A 741 -17.21 22.30 1.97
N PHE A 742 -17.85 23.49 2.02
CA PHE A 742 -19.30 23.62 2.13
C PHE A 742 -20.02 23.04 0.91
N GLU A 743 -19.42 23.17 -0.27
CA GLU A 743 -19.97 22.66 -1.53
C GLU A 743 -19.79 21.14 -1.62
N ALA A 744 -18.61 20.63 -1.26
CA ALA A 744 -18.36 19.21 -1.13
C ALA A 744 -19.34 18.53 -0.16
N ASP A 745 -19.65 19.17 0.98
CA ASP A 745 -20.62 18.69 1.94
C ASP A 745 -22.06 18.77 1.43
N ARG A 746 -22.43 19.79 0.66
CA ARG A 746 -23.71 19.91 -0.02
C ARG A 746 -23.92 18.73 -0.96
N ILE A 747 -22.95 18.48 -1.85
CA ILE A 747 -23.01 17.36 -2.81
C ILE A 747 -23.08 16.01 -2.07
N ALA A 748 -22.26 15.80 -1.06
CA ALA A 748 -22.25 14.55 -0.30
C ALA A 748 -23.58 14.27 0.44
N LYS A 749 -24.34 15.31 0.80
CA LYS A 749 -25.67 15.16 1.42
C LYS A 749 -26.75 14.73 0.43
N LEU A 750 -26.56 14.92 -0.87
CA LEU A 750 -27.47 14.43 -1.93
C LEU A 750 -27.43 12.89 -2.07
N ILE A 751 -26.39 12.26 -1.56
CA ILE A 751 -26.28 10.79 -1.56
C ILE A 751 -27.22 10.20 -0.51
N PRO A 752 -28.00 9.15 -0.85
CA PRO A 752 -28.89 8.45 0.08
C PRO A 752 -28.20 8.06 1.39
N GLY A 753 -28.92 8.06 2.48
CA GLY A 753 -28.42 7.64 3.78
C GLY A 753 -27.97 6.18 3.80
N MET A 754 -28.70 5.33 3.07
CA MET A 754 -28.38 3.93 2.80
C MET A 754 -28.43 3.71 1.30
N MET A 755 -27.29 3.32 0.71
CA MET A 755 -27.21 2.99 -0.71
C MET A 755 -28.05 1.74 -1.01
N PRO A 756 -28.91 1.75 -2.05
CA PRO A 756 -29.60 0.54 -2.47
C PRO A 756 -28.59 -0.56 -2.88
N SER A 757 -28.97 -1.83 -2.66
CA SER A 757 -28.11 -2.97 -3.00
C SER A 757 -27.69 -2.93 -4.47
N LYS A 758 -26.39 -3.08 -4.74
CA LYS A 758 -25.77 -3.04 -6.09
C LYS A 758 -25.81 -1.68 -6.79
N TRP A 759 -26.12 -0.59 -6.08
CA TRP A 759 -26.03 0.78 -6.60
C TRP A 759 -24.75 1.46 -6.13
N ASN A 760 -24.20 2.29 -7.01
CA ASN A 760 -23.04 3.12 -6.78
C ASN A 760 -23.17 4.43 -7.57
N LEU A 761 -22.24 5.35 -7.43
CA LEU A 761 -22.27 6.66 -8.11
C LEU A 761 -22.30 6.51 -9.64
N ALA A 762 -21.48 5.58 -10.17
CA ALA A 762 -21.45 5.30 -11.60
C ALA A 762 -22.82 4.87 -12.12
N ARG A 763 -23.50 4.00 -11.41
CA ARG A 763 -24.83 3.51 -11.79
C ARG A 763 -25.90 4.59 -11.70
N PHE A 764 -25.89 5.46 -10.68
CA PHE A 764 -26.79 6.60 -10.63
C PHE A 764 -26.66 7.54 -11.82
N ILE A 765 -25.41 7.77 -12.30
CA ILE A 765 -25.16 8.68 -13.41
C ILE A 765 -25.50 8.03 -14.78
N SER A 766 -25.35 6.72 -14.92
CA SER A 766 -25.48 6.02 -16.21
C SER A 766 -26.87 5.44 -16.48
N GLU A 767 -27.66 5.14 -15.43
CA GLU A 767 -28.98 4.51 -15.58
C GLU A 767 -30.06 5.51 -15.95
N SER A 768 -31.18 5.00 -16.47
CA SER A 768 -32.34 5.83 -16.79
C SER A 768 -33.02 6.40 -15.55
N GLU A 769 -33.63 7.57 -15.68
CA GLU A 769 -34.38 8.22 -14.58
C GLU A 769 -35.43 7.29 -13.97
N GLU A 770 -36.06 6.43 -14.79
CA GLU A 770 -37.10 5.47 -14.33
C GLU A 770 -36.49 4.40 -13.40
N GLU A 771 -35.33 3.87 -13.74
CA GLU A 771 -34.63 2.85 -12.92
C GLU A 771 -34.13 3.46 -11.60
N VAL A 772 -33.58 4.67 -11.64
CA VAL A 772 -33.17 5.41 -10.43
C VAL A 772 -34.39 5.66 -9.51
N LYS A 773 -35.53 6.05 -10.08
CA LYS A 773 -36.76 6.29 -9.32
C LYS A 773 -37.32 5.03 -8.68
N LYS A 774 -37.22 3.86 -9.35
CA LYS A 774 -37.64 2.57 -8.77
C LYS A 774 -36.76 2.14 -7.58
N ALA A 775 -35.49 2.53 -7.57
CA ALA A 775 -34.55 2.13 -6.56
C ALA A 775 -34.59 2.95 -5.27
N LEU A 776 -35.17 4.15 -5.31
CA LEU A 776 -35.10 5.16 -4.25
C LEU A 776 -36.48 5.56 -3.74
N ARG A 777 -36.52 6.10 -2.52
CA ARG A 777 -37.70 6.80 -2.00
C ARG A 777 -37.84 8.16 -2.70
N SER A 778 -39.05 8.75 -2.68
CA SER A 778 -39.36 9.99 -3.41
C SER A 778 -38.42 11.15 -3.00
N ASP A 779 -38.17 11.32 -1.70
CA ASP A 779 -37.26 12.34 -1.16
C ASP A 779 -35.78 12.12 -1.54
N GLU A 780 -35.34 10.87 -1.60
CA GLU A 780 -33.98 10.48 -2.03
C GLU A 780 -33.82 10.63 -3.54
N PHE A 781 -34.89 10.36 -4.31
CA PHE A 781 -34.87 10.49 -5.76
C PHE A 781 -34.61 11.96 -6.21
N ASP A 782 -35.28 12.92 -5.59
CA ASP A 782 -35.10 14.34 -5.92
C ASP A 782 -33.67 14.81 -5.65
N ASN A 783 -33.06 14.36 -4.52
CA ASN A 783 -31.65 14.62 -4.19
C ASN A 783 -30.70 14.01 -5.23
N VAL A 784 -30.93 12.74 -5.62
CA VAL A 784 -30.05 12.07 -6.61
C VAL A 784 -30.22 12.68 -7.99
N LYS A 785 -31.42 13.17 -8.35
CA LYS A 785 -31.64 13.91 -9.59
C LYS A 785 -30.81 15.21 -9.63
N GLU A 786 -30.74 15.95 -8.52
CA GLU A 786 -29.88 17.12 -8.40
C GLU A 786 -28.40 16.72 -8.54
N LEU A 787 -27.97 15.63 -7.88
CA LEU A 787 -26.62 15.10 -8.00
C LEU A 787 -26.23 14.79 -9.45
N ILE A 788 -27.13 14.12 -10.19
CA ILE A 788 -26.92 13.79 -11.62
C ILE A 788 -26.81 15.07 -12.47
N ALA A 789 -27.62 16.09 -12.17
CA ALA A 789 -27.54 17.37 -12.85
C ALA A 789 -26.17 18.02 -12.64
N ILE A 790 -25.69 18.14 -11.39
CA ILE A 790 -24.35 18.65 -11.06
C ILE A 790 -23.26 17.82 -11.74
N ALA A 791 -23.37 16.49 -11.76
CA ALA A 791 -22.39 15.61 -12.36
C ALA A 791 -22.23 15.83 -13.89
N ASN A 792 -23.21 16.42 -14.54
CA ASN A 792 -23.19 16.74 -15.98
C ASN A 792 -22.84 18.21 -16.28
N GLU A 793 -22.56 19.02 -15.26
CA GLU A 793 -22.05 20.39 -15.43
C GLU A 793 -20.58 20.37 -15.76
N ASP A 794 -20.12 21.27 -16.64
CA ASP A 794 -18.73 21.43 -17.03
C ASP A 794 -18.05 22.45 -16.11
N ASP A 795 -18.02 22.10 -14.80
CA ASP A 795 -17.42 22.89 -13.75
C ASP A 795 -16.65 22.00 -12.75
N LEU A 796 -16.05 22.62 -11.74
CA LEU A 796 -15.25 21.90 -10.72
C LEU A 796 -16.10 20.94 -9.90
N ALA A 797 -17.38 21.22 -9.68
CA ALA A 797 -18.29 20.34 -8.93
C ALA A 797 -18.65 19.11 -9.77
N GLY A 798 -18.97 19.29 -11.05
CA GLY A 798 -19.20 18.21 -12.01
C GLY A 798 -17.95 17.32 -12.17
N GLU A 799 -16.79 17.92 -12.37
CA GLU A 799 -15.52 17.19 -12.45
C GLU A 799 -15.26 16.37 -11.17
N THR A 800 -15.47 16.96 -9.99
CA THR A 800 -15.33 16.27 -8.70
C THR A 800 -16.18 14.99 -8.65
N ILE A 801 -17.43 15.05 -9.10
CA ILE A 801 -18.32 13.87 -9.10
C ILE A 801 -17.86 12.83 -10.13
N GLN A 802 -17.44 13.25 -11.32
CA GLN A 802 -16.97 12.34 -12.38
C GLN A 802 -15.70 11.60 -11.95
N GLN A 803 -14.75 12.28 -11.30
CA GLN A 803 -13.53 11.64 -10.79
C GLN A 803 -13.84 10.76 -9.57
N ALA A 804 -14.69 11.20 -8.64
CA ALA A 804 -15.13 10.41 -7.50
C ALA A 804 -15.84 9.10 -7.92
N LYS A 805 -16.55 9.10 -9.04
CA LYS A 805 -17.18 7.91 -9.64
C LYS A 805 -16.18 6.80 -9.95
N ILE A 806 -14.97 7.14 -10.41
CA ILE A 806 -13.91 6.19 -10.71
C ILE A 806 -13.25 5.69 -9.42
N LEU A 807 -13.10 6.58 -8.44
CA LEU A 807 -12.45 6.28 -7.17
C LEU A 807 -13.33 5.54 -6.17
N GLU A 808 -14.67 5.57 -6.34
CA GLU A 808 -15.60 4.86 -5.46
C GLU A 808 -15.30 3.36 -5.42
N GLY A 809 -15.21 2.80 -4.21
CA GLY A 809 -14.90 1.39 -3.98
C GLY A 809 -13.41 1.06 -3.93
N SER A 810 -12.51 2.00 -4.29
CA SER A 810 -11.07 1.83 -4.16
C SER A 810 -10.67 1.66 -2.70
N MET A 811 -9.64 0.87 -2.43
CA MET A 811 -9.11 0.68 -1.08
C MET A 811 -8.41 1.94 -0.60
N ARG A 812 -8.75 2.38 0.62
CA ARG A 812 -8.22 3.59 1.24
C ARG A 812 -7.23 3.31 2.35
N ASN A 813 -7.51 2.32 3.17
CA ASN A 813 -6.67 1.94 4.31
C ASN A 813 -6.89 0.49 4.71
N THR A 814 -6.02 0.00 5.55
CA THR A 814 -6.16 -1.27 6.25
C THR A 814 -6.45 -1.02 7.71
N GLY A 815 -7.19 -1.93 8.32
CA GLY A 815 -7.50 -1.93 9.75
C GLY A 815 -7.50 -3.35 10.29
N ILE A 816 -7.94 -3.51 11.53
CA ILE A 816 -8.07 -4.81 12.20
C ILE A 816 -9.55 -5.11 12.39
N HIS A 817 -9.95 -6.37 12.16
CA HIS A 817 -11.30 -6.84 12.44
C HIS A 817 -11.57 -6.78 13.97
N ALA A 818 -12.73 -6.22 14.32
CA ALA A 818 -13.04 -5.93 15.73
C ALA A 818 -13.08 -7.17 16.64
N CYS A 819 -13.39 -8.34 16.11
CA CYS A 819 -13.73 -9.54 16.88
C CYS A 819 -12.96 -10.80 16.45
N GLY A 820 -12.68 -10.94 15.15
CA GLY A 820 -12.15 -12.17 14.57
C GLY A 820 -10.68 -12.40 14.92
N VAL A 821 -10.42 -13.59 15.45
CA VAL A 821 -9.09 -14.09 15.80
C VAL A 821 -8.85 -15.38 15.04
N ILE A 822 -7.69 -15.53 14.48
CA ILE A 822 -7.26 -16.75 13.80
C ILE A 822 -6.32 -17.54 14.72
N ILE A 823 -6.51 -18.85 14.74
CA ILE A 823 -5.60 -19.77 15.43
C ILE A 823 -5.17 -20.84 14.43
N THR A 824 -3.87 -21.08 14.31
CA THR A 824 -3.30 -22.06 13.38
C THR A 824 -2.53 -23.17 14.11
N PRO A 825 -2.37 -24.36 13.49
CA PRO A 825 -1.64 -25.49 14.08
C PRO A 825 -0.15 -25.23 14.31
N SER A 826 0.44 -24.33 13.52
CA SER A 826 1.85 -23.92 13.61
C SER A 826 1.96 -22.44 13.22
N ASP A 827 3.18 -21.91 13.04
CA ASP A 827 3.41 -20.52 12.62
C ASP A 827 2.51 -20.16 11.42
N ILE A 828 1.67 -19.14 11.57
CA ILE A 828 0.66 -18.74 10.59
C ILE A 828 1.27 -18.35 9.22
N THR A 829 2.53 -17.88 9.22
CA THR A 829 3.25 -17.53 7.99
C THR A 829 3.55 -18.75 7.09
N ASN A 830 3.36 -19.97 7.59
CA ASN A 830 3.44 -21.19 6.78
C ASN A 830 2.18 -21.40 5.92
N TYR A 831 1.11 -20.69 6.21
CA TYR A 831 -0.21 -20.88 5.58
C TYR A 831 -0.66 -19.68 4.77
N VAL A 832 -0.53 -18.48 5.33
CA VAL A 832 -0.99 -17.23 4.74
C VAL A 832 0.00 -16.11 4.99
N PRO A 833 0.06 -15.08 4.11
CA PRO A 833 0.85 -13.90 4.36
C PRO A 833 0.27 -13.08 5.52
N VAL A 834 1.14 -12.48 6.32
CA VAL A 834 0.77 -11.61 7.45
C VAL A 834 1.35 -10.21 7.30
N THR A 835 0.77 -9.28 8.03
CA THR A 835 1.22 -7.90 8.21
C THR A 835 1.24 -7.56 9.69
N THR A 836 1.66 -6.34 10.01
CA THR A 836 1.60 -5.77 11.36
C THR A 836 0.66 -4.57 11.38
N ALA A 837 0.14 -4.22 12.55
CA ALA A 837 -0.65 -3.02 12.76
C ALA A 837 -0.08 -2.20 13.92
N LYS A 838 -0.27 -0.86 13.88
CA LYS A 838 0.28 0.06 14.89
C LYS A 838 -0.22 -0.21 16.30
N ASP A 839 -1.44 -0.71 16.42
CA ASP A 839 -2.15 -0.85 17.70
C ASP A 839 -2.21 -2.32 18.17
N SER A 840 -1.39 -3.21 17.63
CA SER A 840 -1.36 -4.62 17.98
C SER A 840 0.05 -5.21 17.90
N ASP A 841 0.41 -5.98 18.91
CA ASP A 841 1.64 -6.80 18.93
C ASP A 841 1.46 -8.14 18.21
N LEU A 842 0.24 -8.48 17.82
CA LEU A 842 -0.07 -9.68 17.07
C LEU A 842 0.13 -9.51 15.57
N TYR A 843 0.38 -10.63 14.91
CA TYR A 843 0.27 -10.70 13.45
C TYR A 843 -1.16 -10.39 13.01
N VAL A 844 -1.28 -9.75 11.86
CA VAL A 844 -2.55 -9.50 11.19
C VAL A 844 -2.50 -10.21 9.85
N THR A 845 -3.50 -11.06 9.54
CA THR A 845 -3.53 -11.75 8.24
C THR A 845 -3.62 -10.74 7.11
N GLN A 846 -2.96 -11.00 5.97
CA GLN A 846 -3.18 -10.21 4.75
C GLN A 846 -4.47 -10.61 4.02
N PHE A 847 -5.11 -11.68 4.42
CA PHE A 847 -6.42 -12.11 3.91
C PHE A 847 -7.52 -11.64 4.85
N ASP A 848 -8.54 -11.01 4.29
CA ASP A 848 -9.68 -10.48 5.03
C ASP A 848 -10.71 -11.58 5.37
N ASN A 849 -11.71 -11.19 6.16
CA ASN A 849 -12.75 -12.09 6.61
C ASN A 849 -13.51 -12.80 5.47
N SER A 850 -13.57 -12.19 4.27
CA SER A 850 -14.33 -12.77 3.15
C SER A 850 -13.67 -14.01 2.53
N VAL A 851 -12.36 -14.18 2.73
CA VAL A 851 -11.58 -15.29 2.16
C VAL A 851 -10.84 -16.14 3.21
N ALA A 852 -10.82 -15.71 4.46
CA ALA A 852 -10.07 -16.37 5.54
C ALA A 852 -10.44 -17.84 5.68
N GLU A 853 -11.73 -18.18 5.74
CA GLU A 853 -12.20 -19.56 5.84
C GLU A 853 -11.85 -20.39 4.60
N SER A 854 -12.00 -19.81 3.41
CA SER A 854 -11.65 -20.47 2.15
C SER A 854 -10.14 -20.73 2.02
N ALA A 855 -9.32 -19.94 2.70
CA ALA A 855 -7.88 -20.15 2.83
C ALA A 855 -7.51 -21.17 3.92
N GLY A 856 -8.51 -21.80 4.56
CA GLY A 856 -8.34 -22.81 5.60
C GLY A 856 -8.09 -22.25 6.99
N LEU A 857 -8.33 -20.96 7.23
CA LEU A 857 -8.10 -20.35 8.54
C LEU A 857 -9.28 -20.56 9.47
N LEU A 858 -9.01 -21.05 10.69
CA LEU A 858 -10.01 -21.19 11.74
C LEU A 858 -10.27 -19.82 12.39
N LYS A 859 -11.42 -19.23 12.09
CA LYS A 859 -11.86 -17.96 12.67
C LYS A 859 -12.62 -18.21 14.00
N MET A 860 -12.27 -17.46 15.02
CA MET A 860 -12.98 -17.39 16.29
C MET A 860 -13.44 -15.96 16.52
N ASP A 861 -14.73 -15.74 16.76
CA ASP A 861 -15.28 -14.40 17.00
C ASP A 861 -15.42 -14.12 18.49
N PHE A 862 -14.49 -13.32 19.02
CA PHE A 862 -14.49 -12.82 20.40
C PHE A 862 -15.14 -11.45 20.47
N LEU A 863 -16.43 -11.42 20.69
CA LEU A 863 -17.22 -10.18 20.71
C LEU A 863 -17.16 -9.49 22.07
N GLY A 864 -16.83 -8.21 22.12
CA GLY A 864 -16.91 -7.39 23.33
C GLY A 864 -18.29 -6.76 23.48
N LEU A 865 -19.06 -7.13 24.50
CA LEU A 865 -20.40 -6.63 24.73
C LEU A 865 -20.49 -5.79 26.01
N LYS A 866 -20.64 -4.47 25.86
CA LYS A 866 -20.77 -3.51 26.97
C LYS A 866 -21.92 -3.84 27.93
N THR A 867 -22.98 -4.46 27.43
CA THR A 867 -24.14 -4.88 28.26
C THR A 867 -23.75 -5.93 29.30
N LEU A 868 -22.82 -6.84 28.97
CA LEU A 868 -22.31 -7.82 29.95
C LEU A 868 -21.51 -7.13 31.07
N THR A 869 -20.69 -6.15 30.73
CA THR A 869 -19.96 -5.33 31.70
C THR A 869 -20.94 -4.57 32.60
N LEU A 870 -21.98 -3.94 32.03
CA LEU A 870 -23.03 -3.23 32.77
C LEU A 870 -23.74 -4.17 33.77
N ILE A 871 -24.14 -5.38 33.35
CA ILE A 871 -24.80 -6.38 34.20
C ILE A 871 -23.84 -6.79 35.33
N LYS A 872 -22.60 -7.12 35.02
CA LYS A 872 -21.56 -7.51 35.97
C LYS A 872 -21.34 -6.44 37.05
N ASP A 873 -21.19 -5.20 36.65
CA ASP A 873 -20.99 -4.07 37.56
C ASP A 873 -22.23 -3.82 38.44
N THR A 874 -23.43 -3.97 37.85
CA THR A 874 -24.69 -3.85 38.59
C THR A 874 -24.79 -4.93 39.67
N VAL A 875 -24.48 -6.18 39.38
CA VAL A 875 -24.45 -7.29 40.35
C VAL A 875 -23.47 -6.98 41.46
N LYS A 876 -22.26 -6.51 41.15
CA LYS A 876 -21.25 -6.10 42.16
C LYS A 876 -21.73 -4.94 43.04
N LEU A 877 -22.37 -3.94 42.45
CA LEU A 877 -22.92 -2.81 43.19
C LEU A 877 -24.08 -3.22 44.12
N VAL A 878 -24.97 -4.12 43.66
CA VAL A 878 -26.05 -4.65 44.54
C VAL A 878 -25.45 -5.44 45.70
N LYS A 879 -24.49 -6.33 45.46
CA LYS A 879 -23.81 -7.07 46.50
C LYS A 879 -23.13 -6.17 47.51
N TYR A 880 -22.46 -5.11 47.06
CA TYR A 880 -21.81 -4.12 47.89
C TYR A 880 -22.80 -3.36 48.80
N ARG A 881 -23.97 -2.95 48.24
CA ARG A 881 -24.97 -2.17 49.00
C ARG A 881 -25.86 -3.00 49.91
N THR A 882 -26.24 -4.20 49.49
CA THR A 882 -27.29 -4.98 50.16
C THR A 882 -26.79 -6.29 50.76
N GLY A 883 -25.57 -6.74 50.41
CA GLY A 883 -25.04 -8.05 50.75
C GLY A 883 -25.67 -9.22 49.97
N ILE A 884 -26.65 -8.92 49.04
CA ILE A 884 -27.34 -9.94 48.25
C ILE A 884 -26.50 -10.25 47.03
N GLU A 885 -26.19 -11.52 46.83
CA GLU A 885 -25.52 -12.00 45.59
C GLU A 885 -26.58 -12.41 44.57
N LEU A 886 -26.57 -11.67 43.44
CA LEU A 886 -27.48 -11.93 42.31
C LEU A 886 -26.79 -12.79 41.27
N ASN A 887 -27.54 -13.76 40.70
CA ASN A 887 -27.11 -14.50 39.53
C ASN A 887 -28.07 -14.20 38.37
N PRO A 888 -27.63 -13.46 37.32
CA PRO A 888 -28.48 -13.11 36.18
C PRO A 888 -29.07 -14.32 35.46
N ASP A 889 -28.39 -15.48 35.45
CA ASP A 889 -28.84 -16.70 34.78
C ASP A 889 -30.07 -17.35 35.45
N THR A 890 -30.38 -16.96 36.71
CA THR A 890 -31.48 -17.51 37.49
C THR A 890 -32.62 -16.51 37.71
N PHE A 891 -32.58 -15.35 37.04
CA PHE A 891 -33.68 -14.37 37.16
C PHE A 891 -35.02 -14.94 36.65
N PRO A 892 -36.13 -14.64 37.31
CA PRO A 892 -37.44 -15.03 36.83
C PRO A 892 -37.74 -14.35 35.48
N ILE A 893 -38.35 -15.10 34.55
CA ILE A 893 -38.69 -14.60 33.21
C ILE A 893 -40.16 -14.20 33.11
N ASP A 894 -40.88 -14.16 34.21
CA ASP A 894 -42.33 -13.91 34.34
C ASP A 894 -42.67 -12.73 35.26
N ASP A 895 -41.72 -11.84 35.52
CA ASP A 895 -41.88 -10.67 36.39
C ASP A 895 -42.80 -9.63 35.74
N GLU A 896 -43.95 -9.36 36.35
CA GLU A 896 -44.99 -8.47 35.84
C GLU A 896 -44.54 -7.01 35.76
N GLU A 897 -43.74 -6.51 36.70
CA GLU A 897 -43.26 -5.15 36.72
C GLU A 897 -42.30 -4.88 35.55
N THR A 898 -41.49 -5.86 35.23
CA THR A 898 -40.62 -5.82 34.07
C THR A 898 -41.41 -5.76 32.77
N TYR A 899 -42.47 -6.58 32.62
CA TYR A 899 -43.35 -6.51 31.43
C TYR A 899 -44.08 -5.16 31.36
N ALA A 900 -44.48 -4.59 32.48
CA ALA A 900 -45.12 -3.28 32.50
C ALA A 900 -44.17 -2.18 31.97
N LEU A 901 -42.90 -2.27 32.25
CA LEU A 901 -41.85 -1.37 31.67
C LEU A 901 -41.84 -1.48 30.13
N PHE A 902 -41.79 -2.72 29.60
CA PHE A 902 -41.82 -2.95 28.15
C PHE A 902 -43.13 -2.46 27.52
N GLN A 903 -44.27 -2.65 28.16
CA GLN A 903 -45.57 -2.20 27.67
C GLN A 903 -45.68 -0.66 27.59
N ARG A 904 -44.97 0.07 28.44
CA ARG A 904 -44.87 1.54 28.37
C ARG A 904 -43.83 2.00 27.35
N GLY A 905 -43.03 1.06 26.79
CA GLY A 905 -41.94 1.37 25.86
C GLY A 905 -40.80 2.19 26.50
N GLU A 906 -40.64 2.10 27.81
CA GLU A 906 -39.60 2.78 28.59
C GLU A 906 -38.31 1.94 28.61
N THR A 907 -37.83 1.61 27.41
CA THR A 907 -36.76 0.61 27.17
C THR A 907 -35.43 1.22 26.75
N VAL A 908 -35.19 2.49 27.05
CA VAL A 908 -33.88 3.14 26.88
C VAL A 908 -32.83 2.44 27.76
N GLY A 909 -31.73 2.04 27.18
CA GLY A 909 -30.65 1.29 27.85
C GLY A 909 -30.91 -0.22 27.94
N ILE A 910 -32.05 -0.72 27.46
CA ILE A 910 -32.30 -2.17 27.36
C ILE A 910 -31.79 -2.68 26.00
N PHE A 911 -30.83 -3.58 26.04
CA PHE A 911 -30.18 -4.14 24.84
C PHE A 911 -31.21 -4.64 23.81
N GLN A 912 -31.07 -4.17 22.58
CA GLN A 912 -31.91 -4.45 21.39
C GLN A 912 -33.37 -3.95 21.47
N TYR A 913 -33.78 -3.31 22.57
CA TYR A 913 -35.17 -2.77 22.73
C TYR A 913 -35.19 -1.23 22.80
N GLU A 914 -34.06 -0.54 22.72
CA GLU A 914 -33.94 0.90 22.96
C GLU A 914 -34.23 1.79 21.74
N SER A 915 -34.32 1.23 20.52
CA SER A 915 -34.58 2.04 19.34
C SER A 915 -36.01 2.60 19.36
N PRO A 916 -36.26 3.84 18.84
CA PRO A 916 -37.61 4.43 18.80
C PRO A 916 -38.65 3.54 18.12
N GLY A 917 -38.26 2.83 17.05
CA GLY A 917 -39.12 1.87 16.36
C GLY A 917 -39.52 0.68 17.22
N MET A 918 -38.54 0.10 17.94
CA MET A 918 -38.80 -1.02 18.84
C MET A 918 -39.66 -0.58 20.04
N GLN A 919 -39.41 0.59 20.62
CA GLN A 919 -40.21 1.17 21.69
C GLN A 919 -41.69 1.35 21.27
N LYS A 920 -41.93 1.78 20.03
CA LYS A 920 -43.31 1.88 19.45
C LYS A 920 -43.96 0.51 19.37
N TYR A 921 -43.26 -0.51 18.82
CA TYR A 921 -43.83 -1.85 18.72
C TYR A 921 -44.06 -2.51 20.09
N MET A 922 -43.24 -2.21 21.10
CA MET A 922 -43.48 -2.67 22.48
C MET A 922 -44.80 -2.10 23.05
N LYS A 923 -45.09 -0.83 22.81
CA LYS A 923 -46.37 -0.21 23.21
C LYS A 923 -47.56 -0.85 22.48
N ASP A 924 -47.41 -1.23 21.22
CA ASP A 924 -48.46 -1.84 20.41
C ASP A 924 -48.66 -3.31 20.82
N LEU A 925 -47.59 -4.06 21.04
CA LEU A 925 -47.65 -5.50 21.41
C LEU A 925 -48.11 -5.74 22.85
N LYS A 926 -47.70 -4.88 23.78
CA LYS A 926 -47.94 -5.04 25.22
C LYS A 926 -47.53 -6.44 25.71
N PRO A 927 -46.22 -6.78 25.67
CA PRO A 927 -45.76 -8.13 26.02
C PRO A 927 -46.16 -8.55 27.41
N THR A 928 -46.48 -9.84 27.61
CA THR A 928 -46.89 -10.42 28.89
C THR A 928 -46.16 -11.70 29.21
N VAL A 929 -45.48 -12.28 28.24
CA VAL A 929 -44.66 -13.48 28.37
C VAL A 929 -43.33 -13.31 27.63
N PHE A 930 -42.32 -14.05 28.05
CA PHE A 930 -40.97 -13.98 27.45
C PHE A 930 -40.98 -14.32 25.95
N GLY A 931 -41.84 -15.23 25.52
CA GLY A 931 -42.06 -15.56 24.10
C GLY A 931 -42.46 -14.37 23.23
N ASP A 932 -43.13 -13.36 23.76
CA ASP A 932 -43.47 -12.13 23.04
C ASP A 932 -42.23 -11.31 22.71
N LEU A 933 -41.29 -11.24 23.64
CA LEU A 933 -40.01 -10.53 23.45
C LEU A 933 -39.16 -11.28 22.42
N ILE A 934 -39.09 -12.61 22.52
CA ILE A 934 -38.33 -13.45 21.54
C ILE A 934 -38.91 -13.23 20.14
N ALA A 935 -40.25 -13.33 19.98
CA ALA A 935 -40.91 -13.15 18.68
C ALA A 935 -40.70 -11.76 18.11
N MET A 936 -40.79 -10.70 18.91
CA MET A 936 -40.60 -9.34 18.44
C MET A 936 -39.15 -9.11 18.00
N ASN A 937 -38.17 -9.62 18.73
CA ASN A 937 -36.76 -9.50 18.35
C ASN A 937 -36.42 -10.26 17.05
N ALA A 938 -37.08 -11.39 16.80
CA ALA A 938 -37.00 -12.15 15.57
C ALA A 938 -37.65 -11.42 14.38
N LEU A 939 -38.79 -10.75 14.60
CA LEU A 939 -39.55 -10.07 13.55
C LEU A 939 -38.99 -8.66 13.21
N TYR A 940 -38.33 -7.97 14.15
CA TYR A 940 -37.78 -6.64 13.97
C TYR A 940 -36.44 -6.66 13.16
N ARG A 941 -36.53 -7.16 11.92
CA ARG A 941 -35.42 -7.26 10.96
C ARG A 941 -35.92 -6.94 9.56
N PRO A 942 -35.03 -6.49 8.64
CA PRO A 942 -35.39 -6.34 7.23
C PRO A 942 -35.96 -7.65 6.65
N GLY A 943 -37.10 -7.59 5.99
CA GLY A 943 -37.89 -8.71 5.51
C GLY A 943 -39.08 -9.02 6.44
N PRO A 944 -38.86 -9.64 7.62
CA PRO A 944 -40.00 -10.01 8.49
C PRO A 944 -40.70 -8.83 9.18
N LEU A 945 -40.15 -7.62 9.13
CA LEU A 945 -40.73 -6.41 9.75
C LEU A 945 -42.20 -6.15 9.34
N GLU A 946 -42.58 -6.48 8.12
CA GLU A 946 -43.94 -6.31 7.60
C GLU A 946 -44.97 -7.19 8.31
N TYR A 947 -44.56 -8.27 8.96
CA TYR A 947 -45.46 -9.19 9.68
C TYR A 947 -45.77 -8.77 11.13
N ILE A 948 -45.05 -7.79 11.69
CA ILE A 948 -45.26 -7.32 13.07
C ILE A 948 -46.71 -6.88 13.31
N PRO A 949 -47.36 -6.10 12.45
CA PRO A 949 -48.76 -5.71 12.66
C PRO A 949 -49.72 -6.90 12.73
N SER A 950 -49.46 -7.94 11.95
CA SER A 950 -50.25 -9.17 11.98
C SER A 950 -50.04 -9.97 13.27
N PHE A 951 -48.79 -10.05 13.75
CA PHE A 951 -48.47 -10.68 15.03
C PHE A 951 -49.17 -9.97 16.22
N VAL A 952 -49.09 -8.63 16.26
CA VAL A 952 -49.75 -7.81 17.28
C VAL A 952 -51.27 -8.04 17.27
N ARG A 953 -51.95 -8.02 16.10
CA ARG A 953 -53.36 -8.27 15.98
C ARG A 953 -53.76 -9.65 16.49
N ARG A 954 -53.07 -10.69 16.11
CA ARG A 954 -53.33 -12.09 16.55
C ARG A 954 -53.20 -12.21 18.05
N LYS A 955 -52.20 -11.67 18.67
CA LYS A 955 -52.04 -11.65 20.12
C LYS A 955 -53.19 -10.94 20.83
N MET A 956 -53.66 -9.80 20.33
CA MET A 956 -54.77 -9.04 20.91
C MET A 956 -56.13 -9.81 20.81
N VAL A 957 -56.34 -10.58 19.74
CA VAL A 957 -57.50 -11.45 19.58
C VAL A 957 -57.48 -12.59 20.61
N THR A 958 -56.40 -13.31 20.73
CA THR A 958 -56.22 -14.39 21.71
C THR A 958 -56.43 -13.91 23.16
N ARG A 959 -55.98 -12.70 23.47
CA ARG A 959 -56.16 -12.06 24.78
C ARG A 959 -57.64 -11.76 25.09
N LYS A 960 -58.42 -11.34 24.09
CA LYS A 960 -59.83 -11.12 24.23
C LYS A 960 -60.63 -12.42 24.42
N SER A 961 -60.21 -13.49 23.76
CA SER A 961 -60.88 -14.81 23.93
C SER A 961 -60.60 -15.48 25.29
N ASN A 962 -59.50 -15.18 25.95
CA ASN A 962 -59.18 -15.69 27.27
C ASN A 962 -59.75 -14.83 28.42
N THR A 963 -60.41 -13.72 28.12
CA THR A 963 -61.06 -12.80 29.10
C THR A 963 -62.59 -12.95 29.13
N ILE A 964 -63.16 -13.87 28.34
CA ILE A 964 -64.50 -14.35 28.36
C ILE A 964 -64.49 -15.77 28.96
#